data_fc30e67a2886247d14d246e6ec989ee5
#
_entry.id   fc30e67a2886247d14d246e6ec989ee5
#
_cell.length_a   1.000
_cell.length_b   1.000
_cell.length_c   1.000
_cell.angle_alpha   90.00
_cell.angle_beta   90.00
_cell.angle_gamma   90.00
#
_symmetry.space_group_name_H-M   'P 1'
#
loop_
_entity.id
_entity.type
_entity.pdbx_description
1 polymer ?
#
loop_
_entity_poly.entity_id
_entity_poly.type
_entity_poly.pdbx_seq_one_letter_code
_entity_poly.pdbx_strand_id
1 'polypeptide(L)'
;MKFKIKHEIRGRIRIHMEQKRMTHEQADILLFYLQNIDGVFRADVYDRTADATIHYNGDRDAIIEGLRRFRYDEVEVPNGLLETSGRAMNAEYQEKLVNKIIFHYGRKFLLPYPISAAYTTIMSAKYIWKGIKTLMERRIEVPVLDATAIGVSIFRSDFSTASSIMFLLGIGELLEEWTHKKSVDDLARTMSLNVGKVWLKTGDQTVLVSSNQIKSGDQVVVHMGNVIPFDGEVVDGEAMINQASLTGESVPVRRTTGNYVYAGTVVEEGEVTVDVKAVGGSSRYEKIAAMIEESEKLKSGLESRAEHLADKLVPYSLGGTALTYLLTRNATKALSILMVDFSCALKLAMPISVLSAIREAGLYKITVKGGKYLEAVAEADTIVFDKTGTLTKAKPTVAEVVSFNRMSEDELLRIAACLEEHFPHSMAKAVVSAAKTKHLDHEEMHSKVEYIVAHGISTQIEGKKAVIGSYHFVFEDEKVVIPEGMEEKFENLPEEYSHLYMAIEGKLAAVICIEDPLREEAVEVIRELRKAGLSKIVMMTGDSERTAKAIAKRVGVDEYYAEVLPEDKAEFCEREKAAGRKVIMIGDGINDSPALSAANVGIAISDGAEIAREIADITVGADNLKELVTLKKISNGLIKRISHNYHSIVGFNAGLIALGVAGIIMPTTSALLHNTSTLIIGLRSMQNLLDE
;
A
#
# COMPACT_ATOMS: atom_id res chain seq x y z
N MET A 1 -30.54 -13.11 -12.93
CA MET A 1 -30.93 -14.27 -12.11
C MET A 1 -32.02 -13.89 -11.11
N LYS A 2 -32.85 -14.84 -10.57
CA LYS A 2 -33.90 -14.52 -9.59
C LYS A 2 -33.31 -14.56 -8.17
N PHE A 3 -33.65 -13.57 -7.36
CA PHE A 3 -33.28 -13.47 -5.93
C PHE A 3 -34.42 -12.89 -5.12
N LYS A 4 -34.38 -13.10 -3.81
CA LYS A 4 -35.32 -12.53 -2.83
C LYS A 4 -34.58 -11.75 -1.78
N ILE A 5 -35.06 -10.56 -1.42
CA ILE A 5 -34.51 -9.77 -0.32
C ILE A 5 -35.06 -10.43 0.99
N LYS A 6 -34.12 -10.93 1.82
CA LYS A 6 -34.46 -11.52 3.12
C LYS A 6 -34.53 -10.47 4.24
N HIS A 7 -33.65 -9.48 4.18
CA HIS A 7 -33.57 -8.46 5.20
C HIS A 7 -32.90 -7.22 4.60
N GLU A 8 -33.38 -6.04 4.98
CA GLU A 8 -32.84 -4.77 4.51
C GLU A 8 -32.85 -3.73 5.62
N ILE A 9 -31.76 -3.00 5.77
CA ILE A 9 -31.62 -1.78 6.57
C ILE A 9 -30.82 -0.76 5.75
N ARG A 10 -30.83 0.49 6.16
CA ARG A 10 -30.07 1.54 5.45
C ARG A 10 -28.59 1.17 5.35
N GLY A 11 -28.07 1.10 4.12
CA GLY A 11 -26.68 0.74 3.83
C GLY A 11 -26.36 -0.76 3.86
N ARG A 12 -27.35 -1.66 4.10
CA ARG A 12 -27.14 -3.11 4.09
C ARG A 12 -28.35 -3.88 3.58
N ILE A 13 -28.14 -4.73 2.58
CA ILE A 13 -29.17 -5.63 2.02
C ILE A 13 -28.66 -7.06 2.16
N ARG A 14 -29.55 -7.97 2.65
CA ARG A 14 -29.33 -9.41 2.60
C ARG A 14 -30.28 -10.04 1.59
N ILE A 15 -29.71 -10.71 0.60
CA ILE A 15 -30.45 -11.39 -0.47
C ILE A 15 -30.29 -12.91 -0.35
N HIS A 16 -31.25 -13.64 -0.90
CA HIS A 16 -31.22 -15.08 -1.11
C HIS A 16 -31.34 -15.35 -2.61
N MET A 17 -30.38 -16.04 -3.19
CA MET A 17 -30.45 -16.51 -4.57
C MET A 17 -31.40 -17.68 -4.65
N GLU A 18 -32.32 -17.74 -5.66
CA GLU A 18 -33.30 -18.81 -5.79
C GLU A 18 -32.67 -20.16 -6.16
N GLN A 19 -31.80 -20.66 -5.28
CA GLN A 19 -31.20 -21.99 -5.34
C GLN A 19 -30.93 -22.52 -3.93
N LYS A 20 -30.92 -23.84 -3.77
CA LYS A 20 -30.77 -24.45 -2.42
C LYS A 20 -29.36 -24.26 -1.86
N ARG A 21 -28.34 -24.28 -2.70
CA ARG A 21 -26.91 -24.15 -2.38
C ARG A 21 -26.16 -23.65 -3.60
N MET A 22 -25.08 -22.90 -3.41
CA MET A 22 -24.11 -22.52 -4.43
C MET A 22 -22.92 -23.48 -4.43
N THR A 23 -22.31 -23.71 -5.57
CA THR A 23 -20.94 -24.24 -5.62
C THR A 23 -19.96 -23.19 -5.09
N HIS A 24 -18.75 -23.58 -4.72
CA HIS A 24 -17.72 -22.63 -4.30
C HIS A 24 -17.44 -21.61 -5.40
N GLU A 25 -17.31 -22.09 -6.63
CA GLU A 25 -17.11 -21.28 -7.84
C GLU A 25 -18.25 -20.26 -8.05
N GLN A 26 -19.51 -20.71 -7.99
CA GLN A 26 -20.67 -19.81 -8.08
C GLN A 26 -20.67 -18.73 -7.00
N ALA A 27 -20.31 -19.10 -5.78
CA ALA A 27 -20.24 -18.14 -4.68
C ALA A 27 -19.12 -17.14 -4.86
N ASP A 28 -17.99 -17.53 -5.46
CA ASP A 28 -16.86 -16.65 -5.73
C ASP A 28 -17.14 -15.73 -6.93
N ILE A 29 -17.80 -16.22 -8.00
CA ILE A 29 -18.28 -15.39 -9.11
C ILE A 29 -19.28 -14.33 -8.62
N LEU A 30 -20.23 -14.73 -7.77
CA LEU A 30 -21.20 -13.79 -7.20
C LEU A 30 -20.50 -12.75 -6.30
N LEU A 31 -19.56 -13.18 -5.48
CA LEU A 31 -18.80 -12.27 -4.61
C LEU A 31 -18.02 -11.24 -5.43
N PHE A 32 -17.31 -11.70 -6.45
CA PHE A 32 -16.57 -10.84 -7.36
C PHE A 32 -17.48 -9.82 -8.05
N TYR A 33 -18.62 -10.27 -8.58
CA TYR A 33 -19.59 -9.40 -9.22
C TYR A 33 -20.12 -8.33 -8.26
N LEU A 34 -20.52 -8.72 -7.04
CA LEU A 34 -21.04 -7.79 -6.03
C LEU A 34 -20.04 -6.73 -5.61
N GLN A 35 -18.77 -7.09 -5.50
CA GLN A 35 -17.69 -6.16 -5.12
C GLN A 35 -17.35 -5.16 -6.24
N ASN A 36 -17.73 -5.45 -7.49
CA ASN A 36 -17.54 -4.56 -8.64
C ASN A 36 -18.80 -3.72 -8.98
N ILE A 37 -19.85 -3.76 -8.19
CA ILE A 37 -21.00 -2.85 -8.32
C ILE A 37 -20.64 -1.51 -7.67
N ASP A 38 -20.83 -0.41 -8.41
CA ASP A 38 -20.59 0.94 -7.89
C ASP A 38 -21.42 1.19 -6.62
N GLY A 39 -20.76 1.70 -5.58
CA GLY A 39 -21.37 1.98 -4.29
C GLY A 39 -21.36 0.80 -3.31
N VAL A 40 -20.97 -0.41 -3.70
CA VAL A 40 -20.77 -1.54 -2.78
C VAL A 40 -19.34 -1.49 -2.23
N PHE A 41 -19.21 -1.36 -0.92
CA PHE A 41 -17.90 -1.37 -0.27
C PHE A 41 -17.57 -2.69 0.43
N ARG A 42 -18.58 -3.55 0.70
CA ARG A 42 -18.38 -4.88 1.25
C ARG A 42 -19.51 -5.82 0.82
N ALA A 43 -19.16 -7.04 0.47
CA ALA A 43 -20.10 -8.11 0.20
C ALA A 43 -19.61 -9.41 0.85
N ASP A 44 -20.54 -10.18 1.45
CA ASP A 44 -20.29 -11.50 2.04
C ASP A 44 -21.26 -12.49 1.40
N VAL A 45 -20.75 -13.56 0.78
CA VAL A 45 -21.57 -14.60 0.12
C VAL A 45 -21.46 -15.93 0.88
N TYR A 46 -22.59 -16.53 1.17
CA TYR A 46 -22.72 -17.76 1.94
C TYR A 46 -23.19 -18.91 1.02
N ASP A 47 -22.26 -19.73 0.57
CA ASP A 47 -22.47 -20.82 -0.39
C ASP A 47 -23.50 -21.86 0.10
N ARG A 48 -23.46 -22.23 1.38
CA ARG A 48 -24.34 -23.24 1.97
C ARG A 48 -25.81 -22.83 2.02
N THR A 49 -26.07 -21.53 2.20
CA THR A 49 -27.44 -21.00 2.33
C THR A 49 -27.90 -20.25 1.09
N ALA A 50 -27.04 -20.10 0.08
CA ALA A 50 -27.23 -19.29 -1.10
C ALA A 50 -27.66 -17.84 -0.78
N ASP A 51 -27.16 -17.28 0.31
CA ASP A 51 -27.41 -15.91 0.74
C ASP A 51 -26.19 -15.03 0.39
N ALA A 52 -26.45 -13.73 0.18
CA ALA A 52 -25.40 -12.72 0.17
C ALA A 52 -25.82 -11.51 1.02
N THR A 53 -24.85 -10.94 1.74
CA THR A 53 -25.02 -9.68 2.48
C THR A 53 -24.18 -8.61 1.79
N ILE A 54 -24.80 -7.50 1.44
CA ILE A 54 -24.22 -6.42 0.66
C ILE A 54 -24.27 -5.16 1.52
N HIS A 55 -23.11 -4.55 1.75
CA HIS A 55 -22.97 -3.25 2.40
C HIS A 55 -22.66 -2.21 1.34
N TYR A 56 -23.40 -1.10 1.33
CA TYR A 56 -23.30 -0.11 0.27
C TYR A 56 -23.48 1.32 0.78
N ASN A 57 -22.83 2.26 0.05
CA ASN A 57 -23.01 3.70 0.17
C ASN A 57 -23.50 4.21 -1.18
N GLY A 58 -24.71 4.77 -1.26
CA GLY A 58 -25.25 5.32 -2.51
C GLY A 58 -26.66 4.86 -2.83
N ASP A 59 -26.98 4.82 -4.13
CA ASP A 59 -28.31 4.51 -4.62
C ASP A 59 -28.62 3.01 -4.53
N ARG A 60 -29.61 2.68 -3.70
CA ARG A 60 -30.14 1.32 -3.52
C ARG A 60 -30.64 0.70 -4.83
N ASP A 61 -31.32 1.51 -5.65
CA ASP A 61 -31.98 0.98 -6.84
C ASP A 61 -30.97 0.59 -7.93
N ALA A 62 -29.84 1.29 -8.00
CA ALA A 62 -28.73 0.92 -8.86
C ALA A 62 -28.16 -0.47 -8.48
N ILE A 63 -28.04 -0.78 -7.18
CA ILE A 63 -27.57 -2.07 -6.70
C ILE A 63 -28.57 -3.19 -7.03
N ILE A 64 -29.87 -2.94 -6.84
CA ILE A 64 -30.92 -3.92 -7.17
C ILE A 64 -30.96 -4.17 -8.68
N GLU A 65 -30.75 -3.14 -9.50
CA GLU A 65 -30.68 -3.29 -10.96
C GLU A 65 -29.44 -4.08 -11.38
N GLY A 66 -28.27 -3.80 -10.78
CA GLY A 66 -27.07 -4.61 -10.96
C GLY A 66 -27.32 -6.08 -10.64
N LEU A 67 -27.94 -6.38 -9.48
CA LEU A 67 -28.30 -7.74 -9.11
C LEU A 67 -29.26 -8.42 -10.11
N ARG A 68 -30.19 -7.70 -10.70
CA ARG A 68 -31.11 -8.26 -11.74
C ARG A 68 -30.39 -8.64 -13.02
N ARG A 69 -29.34 -7.91 -13.38
CA ARG A 69 -28.51 -8.18 -14.58
C ARG A 69 -27.55 -9.34 -14.38
N PHE A 70 -27.27 -9.73 -13.15
CA PHE A 70 -26.31 -10.79 -12.84
C PHE A 70 -26.65 -12.13 -13.51
N ARG A 71 -25.64 -12.73 -14.17
CA ARG A 71 -25.64 -14.08 -14.75
C ARG A 71 -24.27 -14.70 -14.51
N TYR A 72 -24.22 -15.94 -14.04
CA TYR A 72 -22.95 -16.64 -13.79
C TYR A 72 -22.09 -16.79 -15.04
N ASP A 73 -22.73 -17.01 -16.19
CA ASP A 73 -22.09 -17.32 -17.47
C ASP A 73 -21.58 -16.04 -18.20
N GLU A 74 -22.00 -14.86 -17.76
CA GLU A 74 -21.67 -13.57 -18.38
C GLU A 74 -20.59 -12.80 -17.59
N VAL A 75 -20.20 -13.29 -16.39
CA VAL A 75 -19.19 -12.65 -15.55
C VAL A 75 -17.82 -13.26 -15.84
N GLU A 76 -16.97 -12.52 -16.54
CA GLU A 76 -15.57 -12.91 -16.72
C GLU A 76 -14.80 -12.65 -15.42
N VAL A 77 -14.46 -13.72 -14.72
CA VAL A 77 -13.61 -13.65 -13.50
C VAL A 77 -12.18 -14.02 -13.89
N PRO A 78 -11.18 -13.27 -13.44
CA PRO A 78 -9.78 -13.62 -13.69
C PRO A 78 -9.48 -15.05 -13.24
N ASN A 79 -8.87 -15.86 -14.10
CA ASN A 79 -8.63 -17.29 -13.87
C ASN A 79 -7.95 -17.60 -12.52
N GLY A 80 -7.01 -16.76 -12.08
CA GLY A 80 -6.34 -16.93 -10.78
C GLY A 80 -7.24 -16.77 -9.55
N LEU A 81 -8.36 -16.06 -9.66
CA LEU A 81 -9.30 -15.82 -8.54
C LEU A 81 -10.21 -17.03 -8.26
N LEU A 82 -10.50 -17.86 -9.26
CA LEU A 82 -11.29 -19.08 -9.12
C LEU A 82 -10.46 -20.28 -8.69
N GLU A 83 -9.25 -20.42 -9.23
CA GLU A 83 -8.35 -21.53 -8.93
C GLU A 83 -7.80 -21.49 -7.49
N THR A 84 -7.65 -20.29 -6.93
CA THR A 84 -7.15 -20.06 -5.55
C THR A 84 -8.27 -19.62 -4.60
N SER A 85 -9.48 -20.17 -4.78
CA SER A 85 -10.62 -19.81 -3.94
C SER A 85 -10.36 -20.11 -2.46
N GLY A 86 -10.44 -19.09 -1.60
CA GLY A 86 -10.30 -19.24 -0.14
C GLY A 86 -11.30 -20.27 0.44
N ARG A 87 -12.41 -20.53 -0.25
CA ARG A 87 -13.38 -21.59 0.10
C ARG A 87 -12.84 -22.98 -0.22
N ALA A 88 -12.26 -23.16 -1.40
CA ALA A 88 -11.62 -24.42 -1.81
C ALA A 88 -10.45 -24.75 -0.89
N MET A 89 -9.61 -23.79 -0.59
CA MET A 89 -8.51 -23.92 0.35
C MET A 89 -9.00 -24.30 1.75
N ASN A 90 -10.00 -23.63 2.29
CA ASN A 90 -10.56 -23.97 3.60
C ASN A 90 -11.15 -25.39 3.64
N ALA A 91 -11.81 -25.84 2.56
CA ALA A 91 -12.36 -27.20 2.45
C ALA A 91 -11.22 -28.23 2.43
N GLU A 92 -10.16 -28.01 1.67
CA GLU A 92 -8.98 -28.87 1.59
C GLU A 92 -8.31 -29.04 2.97
N TYR A 93 -8.08 -27.93 3.69
CA TYR A 93 -7.46 -28.00 5.02
C TYR A 93 -8.36 -28.61 6.07
N GLN A 94 -9.70 -28.40 5.99
CA GLN A 94 -10.68 -29.08 6.83
C GLN A 94 -10.66 -30.60 6.59
N GLU A 95 -10.58 -31.04 5.33
CA GLU A 95 -10.46 -32.45 4.98
C GLU A 95 -9.16 -33.05 5.51
N LYS A 96 -8.01 -32.39 5.30
CA LYS A 96 -6.70 -32.82 5.83
C LYS A 96 -6.74 -32.95 7.36
N LEU A 97 -7.36 -31.99 8.06
CA LEU A 97 -7.49 -32.01 9.51
C LEU A 97 -8.36 -33.18 9.98
N VAL A 98 -9.55 -33.36 9.38
CA VAL A 98 -10.47 -34.45 9.71
C VAL A 98 -9.83 -35.81 9.46
N ASN A 99 -9.18 -35.98 8.30
CA ASN A 99 -8.47 -37.23 7.97
C ASN A 99 -7.34 -37.54 8.97
N LYS A 100 -6.58 -36.51 9.40
CA LYS A 100 -5.51 -36.67 10.40
C LYS A 100 -6.08 -37.09 11.76
N ILE A 101 -7.22 -36.53 12.18
CA ILE A 101 -7.94 -36.89 13.43
C ILE A 101 -8.46 -38.32 13.33
N ILE A 102 -9.20 -38.64 12.26
CA ILE A 102 -9.76 -39.98 12.04
C ILE A 102 -8.64 -41.03 12.03
N PHE A 103 -7.57 -40.78 11.33
CA PHE A 103 -6.42 -41.70 11.24
C PHE A 103 -5.77 -41.92 12.62
N HIS A 104 -5.55 -40.84 13.40
CA HIS A 104 -4.93 -40.94 14.72
C HIS A 104 -5.77 -41.78 15.68
N TYR A 105 -7.06 -41.45 15.82
CA TYR A 105 -7.94 -42.17 16.72
C TYR A 105 -8.32 -43.56 16.18
N GLY A 106 -8.56 -43.71 14.89
CA GLY A 106 -8.82 -44.99 14.24
C GLY A 106 -7.68 -45.98 14.50
N ARG A 107 -6.43 -45.54 14.31
CA ARG A 107 -5.26 -46.33 14.63
C ARG A 107 -5.18 -46.72 16.11
N LYS A 108 -5.47 -45.78 17.01
CA LYS A 108 -5.44 -46.00 18.47
C LYS A 108 -6.44 -47.05 18.93
N PHE A 109 -7.60 -47.12 18.28
CA PHE A 109 -8.70 -48.01 18.68
C PHE A 109 -8.73 -49.33 17.92
N LEU A 110 -8.26 -49.35 16.65
CA LEU A 110 -8.39 -50.51 15.76
C LEU A 110 -7.12 -51.37 15.67
N LEU A 111 -5.89 -50.78 15.89
CA LEU A 111 -4.66 -51.53 15.74
C LEU A 111 -4.19 -52.13 17.07
N PRO A 112 -3.70 -53.41 17.07
CA PRO A 112 -3.04 -54.02 18.22
C PRO A 112 -1.81 -53.19 18.65
N TYR A 113 -1.57 -53.14 19.96
CA TYR A 113 -0.49 -52.35 20.56
C TYR A 113 0.88 -52.54 19.90
N PRO A 114 1.38 -53.79 19.60
CA PRO A 114 2.68 -53.94 18.96
C PRO A 114 2.80 -53.25 17.60
N ILE A 115 1.73 -53.31 16.79
CA ILE A 115 1.70 -52.69 15.45
C ILE A 115 1.67 -51.17 15.59
N SER A 116 0.87 -50.67 16.54
CA SER A 116 0.83 -49.23 16.83
C SER A 116 2.16 -48.69 17.36
N ALA A 117 2.87 -49.45 18.19
CA ALA A 117 4.18 -49.12 18.70
C ALA A 117 5.22 -49.08 17.58
N ALA A 118 5.26 -50.11 16.73
CA ALA A 118 6.18 -50.17 15.58
C ALA A 118 5.95 -49.00 14.62
N TYR A 119 4.69 -48.70 14.29
CA TYR A 119 4.32 -47.55 13.46
C TYR A 119 4.81 -46.23 14.09
N THR A 120 4.57 -46.04 15.39
CA THR A 120 4.98 -44.82 16.12
C THR A 120 6.51 -44.68 16.10
N THR A 121 7.26 -45.75 16.27
CA THR A 121 8.71 -45.73 16.19
C THR A 121 9.20 -45.38 14.79
N ILE A 122 8.62 -45.93 13.73
CA ILE A 122 8.98 -45.60 12.34
C ILE A 122 8.72 -44.13 12.04
N MET A 123 7.53 -43.64 12.42
CA MET A 123 7.15 -42.24 12.17
C MET A 123 7.97 -41.21 12.98
N SER A 124 8.48 -41.62 14.17
CA SER A 124 9.35 -40.76 14.98
C SER A 124 10.68 -40.47 14.32
N ALA A 125 11.18 -41.38 13.44
CA ALA A 125 12.44 -41.22 12.75
C ALA A 125 12.53 -39.88 11.97
N LYS A 126 11.42 -39.43 11.36
CA LYS A 126 11.35 -38.14 10.67
C LYS A 126 11.66 -36.96 11.61
N TYR A 127 11.05 -36.93 12.79
CA TYR A 127 11.23 -35.85 13.75
C TYR A 127 12.63 -35.89 14.40
N ILE A 128 13.11 -37.11 14.77
CA ILE A 128 14.44 -37.31 15.35
C ILE A 128 15.50 -36.87 14.34
N TRP A 129 15.36 -37.27 13.06
CA TRP A 129 16.29 -36.86 12.01
C TRP A 129 16.33 -35.36 11.79
N LYS A 130 15.16 -34.69 11.80
CA LYS A 130 15.06 -33.22 11.70
C LYS A 130 15.85 -32.55 12.82
N GLY A 131 15.68 -33.01 14.05
CA GLY A 131 16.42 -32.49 15.21
C GLY A 131 17.94 -32.74 15.13
N ILE A 132 18.37 -33.95 14.71
CA ILE A 132 19.79 -34.26 14.51
C ILE A 132 20.38 -33.36 13.42
N LYS A 133 19.69 -33.17 12.29
CA LYS A 133 20.13 -32.30 11.20
C LYS A 133 20.33 -30.85 11.69
N THR A 134 19.40 -30.31 12.47
CA THR A 134 19.51 -28.97 13.07
C THR A 134 20.74 -28.85 13.98
N LEU A 135 21.04 -29.90 14.78
CA LEU A 135 22.24 -29.93 15.60
C LEU A 135 23.55 -30.05 14.77
N MET A 136 23.51 -30.78 13.67
CA MET A 136 24.67 -30.86 12.75
C MET A 136 24.97 -29.52 12.10
N GLU A 137 23.95 -28.69 11.88
CA GLU A 137 24.05 -27.30 11.41
C GLU A 137 24.50 -26.33 12.52
N ARG A 138 24.86 -26.85 13.72
CA ARG A 138 25.26 -26.10 14.92
C ARG A 138 24.18 -25.11 15.41
N ARG A 139 22.90 -25.43 15.14
CA ARG A 139 21.76 -24.66 15.60
C ARG A 139 20.99 -25.42 16.66
N ILE A 140 20.51 -24.69 17.70
CA ILE A 140 19.66 -25.25 18.74
C ILE A 140 18.32 -24.55 18.65
N GLU A 141 17.42 -25.15 17.88
CA GLU A 141 16.09 -24.62 17.53
C GLU A 141 15.00 -25.64 17.91
N VAL A 142 13.74 -25.28 17.70
CA VAL A 142 12.56 -26.09 18.02
C VAL A 142 12.62 -27.55 17.59
N PRO A 143 13.11 -27.92 16.39
CA PRO A 143 13.23 -29.32 16.00
C PRO A 143 14.07 -30.19 16.97
N VAL A 144 14.98 -29.56 17.73
CA VAL A 144 15.76 -30.27 18.76
C VAL A 144 14.90 -30.56 20.00
N LEU A 145 14.00 -29.65 20.39
CA LEU A 145 13.03 -29.89 21.46
C LEU A 145 12.11 -31.08 21.13
N ASP A 146 11.51 -31.01 19.93
CA ASP A 146 10.58 -32.04 19.43
C ASP A 146 11.27 -33.45 19.39
N ALA A 147 12.44 -33.48 18.79
CA ALA A 147 13.23 -34.72 18.73
C ALA A 147 13.58 -35.27 20.11
N THR A 148 13.91 -34.39 21.05
CA THR A 148 14.21 -34.77 22.44
C THR A 148 12.97 -35.35 23.14
N ALA A 149 11.83 -34.64 23.02
CA ALA A 149 10.57 -35.07 23.63
C ALA A 149 10.09 -36.42 23.11
N ILE A 150 10.09 -36.60 21.78
CA ILE A 150 9.70 -37.85 21.11
C ILE A 150 10.70 -38.97 21.45
N GLY A 151 12.00 -38.68 21.35
CA GLY A 151 13.06 -39.63 21.62
C GLY A 151 13.04 -40.19 23.06
N VAL A 152 12.87 -39.30 24.06
CA VAL A 152 12.74 -39.70 25.47
C VAL A 152 11.46 -40.53 25.69
N SER A 153 10.37 -40.18 25.04
CA SER A 153 9.12 -40.95 25.17
C SER A 153 9.28 -42.36 24.57
N ILE A 154 9.90 -42.51 23.41
CA ILE A 154 10.19 -43.81 22.77
C ILE A 154 11.13 -44.63 23.65
N PHE A 155 12.22 -44.03 24.14
CA PHE A 155 13.21 -44.71 25.00
C PHE A 155 12.55 -45.27 26.29
N ARG A 156 11.54 -44.59 26.82
CA ARG A 156 10.72 -45.04 27.95
C ARG A 156 9.64 -46.03 27.58
N SER A 157 9.53 -46.45 26.33
CA SER A 157 8.45 -47.28 25.81
C SER A 157 7.04 -46.68 25.97
N ASP A 158 6.97 -45.35 26.11
CA ASP A 158 5.70 -44.60 26.16
C ASP A 158 5.29 -44.14 24.74
N PHE A 159 4.92 -45.13 23.91
CA PHE A 159 4.53 -44.90 22.51
C PHE A 159 3.23 -44.08 22.40
N SER A 160 2.39 -44.11 23.44
CA SER A 160 1.14 -43.35 23.47
C SER A 160 1.46 -41.84 23.54
N THR A 161 2.35 -41.44 24.43
CA THR A 161 2.81 -40.06 24.55
C THR A 161 3.54 -39.59 23.28
N ALA A 162 4.51 -40.42 22.77
CA ALA A 162 5.20 -40.11 21.52
C ALA A 162 4.24 -39.89 20.34
N SER A 163 3.24 -40.78 20.19
CA SER A 163 2.21 -40.68 19.15
C SER A 163 1.34 -39.42 19.30
N SER A 164 0.96 -39.06 20.53
CA SER A 164 0.16 -37.89 20.79
C SER A 164 0.95 -36.58 20.51
N ILE A 165 2.25 -36.56 20.86
CA ILE A 165 3.14 -35.42 20.56
C ILE A 165 3.22 -35.25 19.03
N MET A 166 3.55 -36.29 18.29
CA MET A 166 3.66 -36.22 16.82
C MET A 166 2.34 -35.81 16.16
N PHE A 167 1.19 -36.27 16.70
CA PHE A 167 -0.12 -35.87 16.23
C PHE A 167 -0.38 -34.39 16.46
N LEU A 168 -0.10 -33.87 17.65
CA LEU A 168 -0.30 -32.46 18.00
C LEU A 168 0.64 -31.54 17.22
N LEU A 169 1.91 -31.92 17.04
CA LEU A 169 2.86 -31.20 16.18
C LEU A 169 2.34 -31.15 14.75
N GLY A 170 1.90 -32.28 14.21
CA GLY A 170 1.38 -32.32 12.86
C GLY A 170 0.05 -31.55 12.67
N ILE A 171 -0.78 -31.37 13.70
CA ILE A 171 -1.92 -30.46 13.68
C ILE A 171 -1.43 -29.02 13.70
N GLY A 172 -0.46 -28.71 14.57
CA GLY A 172 0.16 -27.39 14.64
C GLY A 172 0.69 -26.93 13.29
N GLU A 173 1.54 -27.74 12.64
CA GLU A 173 2.09 -27.48 11.30
C GLU A 173 0.96 -27.24 10.25
N LEU A 174 -0.11 -28.04 10.29
CA LEU A 174 -1.24 -27.90 9.36
C LEU A 174 -2.00 -26.58 9.57
N LEU A 175 -2.25 -26.21 10.81
CA LEU A 175 -2.95 -24.97 11.16
C LEU A 175 -2.11 -23.73 10.85
N GLU A 176 -0.80 -23.81 11.06
CA GLU A 176 0.17 -22.77 10.71
C GLU A 176 0.18 -22.54 9.20
N GLU A 177 0.33 -23.62 8.40
CA GLU A 177 0.29 -23.54 6.94
C GLU A 177 -1.02 -22.96 6.42
N TRP A 178 -2.17 -23.41 6.98
CA TRP A 178 -3.49 -22.89 6.62
C TRP A 178 -3.62 -21.40 6.95
N THR A 179 -3.21 -20.98 8.15
CA THR A 179 -3.34 -19.60 8.60
C THR A 179 -2.51 -18.66 7.75
N HIS A 180 -1.26 -19.07 7.44
CA HIS A 180 -0.37 -18.32 6.56
C HIS A 180 -0.94 -18.18 5.14
N LYS A 181 -1.30 -19.29 4.49
CA LYS A 181 -1.90 -19.27 3.15
C LYS A 181 -3.18 -18.46 3.08
N LYS A 182 -4.04 -18.55 4.11
CA LYS A 182 -5.25 -17.76 4.18
C LYS A 182 -4.94 -16.27 4.28
N SER A 183 -3.96 -15.86 5.06
CA SER A 183 -3.57 -14.45 5.18
C SER A 183 -3.05 -13.89 3.86
N VAL A 184 -2.21 -14.65 3.14
CA VAL A 184 -1.68 -14.29 1.82
C VAL A 184 -2.82 -14.20 0.79
N ASP A 185 -3.75 -15.16 0.77
CA ASP A 185 -4.90 -15.16 -0.14
C ASP A 185 -5.82 -13.96 0.12
N ASP A 186 -6.15 -13.69 1.38
CA ASP A 186 -6.97 -12.53 1.77
C ASP A 186 -6.32 -11.20 1.34
N LEU A 187 -4.99 -11.07 1.46
CA LEU A 187 -4.23 -9.91 0.99
C LEU A 187 -4.25 -9.81 -0.54
N ALA A 188 -3.94 -10.90 -1.25
CA ALA A 188 -3.92 -10.93 -2.71
C ALA A 188 -5.30 -10.55 -3.30
N ARG A 189 -6.39 -11.02 -2.71
CA ARG A 189 -7.76 -10.66 -3.11
C ARG A 189 -8.03 -9.17 -2.91
N THR A 190 -7.67 -8.62 -1.76
CA THR A 190 -7.87 -7.20 -1.46
C THR A 190 -7.12 -6.31 -2.47
N MET A 191 -5.87 -6.68 -2.80
CA MET A 191 -5.07 -5.95 -3.78
C MET A 191 -5.55 -6.15 -5.23
N SER A 192 -6.10 -7.31 -5.59
CA SER A 192 -6.58 -7.59 -6.94
C SER A 192 -7.86 -6.83 -7.31
N LEU A 193 -8.64 -6.39 -6.32
CA LEU A 193 -9.84 -5.58 -6.53
C LEU A 193 -9.55 -4.14 -6.96
N ASN A 194 -8.33 -3.63 -6.75
CA ASN A 194 -7.90 -2.31 -7.21
C ASN A 194 -7.46 -2.39 -8.69
N VAL A 195 -8.41 -2.39 -9.61
CA VAL A 195 -8.17 -2.50 -11.05
C VAL A 195 -7.59 -1.19 -11.58
N GLY A 196 -6.40 -1.22 -12.20
CA GLY A 196 -5.83 -0.10 -12.93
C GLY A 196 -6.72 0.26 -14.14
N LYS A 197 -6.84 1.56 -14.43
CA LYS A 197 -7.52 2.08 -15.63
C LYS A 197 -6.48 2.48 -16.65
N VAL A 198 -6.78 2.25 -17.93
CA VAL A 198 -5.92 2.58 -19.07
C VAL A 198 -6.71 3.31 -20.14
N TRP A 199 -6.04 4.17 -20.90
CA TRP A 199 -6.66 4.91 -21.99
C TRP A 199 -6.67 4.06 -23.25
N LEU A 200 -7.83 3.51 -23.60
CA LEU A 200 -8.04 2.77 -24.86
C LEU A 200 -8.35 3.75 -25.98
N LYS A 201 -7.58 3.69 -27.09
CA LYS A 201 -7.84 4.47 -28.30
C LYS A 201 -8.86 3.73 -29.16
N THR A 202 -10.02 4.34 -29.40
CA THR A 202 -11.08 3.81 -30.26
C THR A 202 -11.36 4.83 -31.36
N GLY A 203 -10.76 4.66 -32.53
CA GLY A 203 -10.78 5.66 -33.60
C GLY A 203 -10.05 6.94 -33.17
N ASP A 204 -10.73 8.09 -33.24
CA ASP A 204 -10.18 9.39 -32.81
C ASP A 204 -10.46 9.75 -31.33
N GLN A 205 -11.07 8.86 -30.58
CA GLN A 205 -11.40 9.08 -29.17
C GLN A 205 -10.61 8.17 -28.25
N THR A 206 -10.21 8.69 -27.09
CA THR A 206 -9.62 7.92 -26.01
C THR A 206 -10.62 7.75 -24.87
N VAL A 207 -10.83 6.51 -24.43
CA VAL A 207 -11.78 6.15 -23.38
C VAL A 207 -11.03 5.49 -22.24
N LEU A 208 -11.28 5.92 -21.01
CA LEU A 208 -10.68 5.33 -19.82
C LEU A 208 -11.41 4.03 -19.48
N VAL A 209 -10.77 2.89 -19.70
CA VAL A 209 -11.32 1.55 -19.44
C VAL A 209 -10.50 0.81 -18.40
N SER A 210 -11.08 -0.24 -17.83
CA SER A 210 -10.33 -1.14 -16.95
C SER A 210 -9.26 -1.91 -17.75
N SER A 211 -8.05 -2.04 -17.19
CA SER A 211 -6.97 -2.80 -17.83
C SER A 211 -7.32 -4.25 -18.15
N ASN A 212 -8.31 -4.83 -17.44
CA ASN A 212 -8.80 -6.19 -17.70
C ASN A 212 -9.63 -6.32 -18.99
N GLN A 213 -10.07 -5.21 -19.57
CA GLN A 213 -10.85 -5.20 -20.81
C GLN A 213 -9.98 -5.14 -22.06
N ILE A 214 -8.68 -4.90 -21.91
CA ILE A 214 -7.72 -4.78 -23.01
C ILE A 214 -7.38 -6.15 -23.57
N LYS A 215 -7.32 -6.23 -24.89
CA LYS A 215 -6.95 -7.43 -25.66
C LYS A 215 -5.71 -7.17 -26.52
N SER A 216 -5.04 -8.23 -26.94
CA SER A 216 -3.96 -8.12 -27.92
C SER A 216 -4.52 -7.53 -29.23
N GLY A 217 -3.85 -6.50 -29.75
CA GLY A 217 -4.27 -5.70 -30.89
C GLY A 217 -5.03 -4.42 -30.53
N ASP A 218 -5.35 -4.19 -29.25
CA ASP A 218 -5.90 -2.91 -28.80
C ASP A 218 -4.80 -1.85 -28.74
N GLN A 219 -5.17 -0.59 -28.94
CA GLN A 219 -4.24 0.55 -28.86
C GLN A 219 -4.46 1.30 -27.54
N VAL A 220 -3.41 1.40 -26.74
CA VAL A 220 -3.43 2.06 -25.44
C VAL A 220 -2.57 3.32 -25.49
N VAL A 221 -3.13 4.46 -25.07
CA VAL A 221 -2.40 5.73 -24.96
C VAL A 221 -1.76 5.81 -23.58
N VAL A 222 -0.45 6.08 -23.54
CA VAL A 222 0.32 6.23 -22.30
C VAL A 222 0.90 7.63 -22.26
N HIS A 223 0.41 8.43 -21.33
CA HIS A 223 0.84 9.80 -21.10
C HIS A 223 2.09 9.86 -20.23
N MET A 224 2.77 11.01 -20.26
CA MET A 224 3.88 11.32 -19.36
C MET A 224 3.52 11.04 -17.90
N GLY A 225 4.44 10.42 -17.16
CA GLY A 225 4.26 10.04 -15.76
C GLY A 225 3.59 8.70 -15.54
N ASN A 226 3.10 8.03 -16.60
CA ASN A 226 2.43 6.74 -16.48
C ASN A 226 3.36 5.56 -16.84
N VAL A 227 3.10 4.42 -16.20
CA VAL A 227 3.75 3.14 -16.55
C VAL A 227 3.08 2.57 -17.79
N ILE A 228 3.87 2.01 -18.69
CA ILE A 228 3.38 1.23 -19.84
C ILE A 228 2.73 -0.05 -19.29
N PRO A 229 1.40 -0.22 -19.50
CA PRO A 229 0.66 -1.29 -18.83
C PRO A 229 0.82 -2.66 -19.49
N PHE A 230 1.23 -2.70 -20.76
CA PHE A 230 1.32 -3.91 -21.58
C PHE A 230 2.53 -3.86 -22.49
N ASP A 231 3.10 -5.04 -22.78
CA ASP A 231 4.13 -5.17 -23.81
C ASP A 231 3.55 -4.89 -25.19
N GLY A 232 4.24 -4.08 -25.99
CA GLY A 232 3.72 -3.73 -27.30
C GLY A 232 4.67 -2.90 -28.15
N GLU A 233 4.17 -2.48 -29.30
CA GLU A 233 4.88 -1.65 -30.26
C GLU A 233 4.27 -0.25 -30.32
N VAL A 234 5.12 0.79 -30.28
CA VAL A 234 4.66 2.17 -30.44
C VAL A 234 4.14 2.38 -31.86
N VAL A 235 2.87 2.72 -32.01
CA VAL A 235 2.23 2.99 -33.30
C VAL A 235 2.08 4.48 -33.59
N ASP A 236 2.12 5.32 -32.54
CA ASP A 236 1.98 6.77 -32.67
C ASP A 236 2.66 7.46 -31.49
N GLY A 237 3.21 8.66 -31.71
CA GLY A 237 3.87 9.46 -30.68
C GLY A 237 5.35 9.16 -30.48
N GLU A 238 5.93 9.87 -29.52
CA GLU A 238 7.34 9.78 -29.11
C GLU A 238 7.47 10.04 -27.61
N ALA A 239 8.31 9.25 -26.93
CA ALA A 239 8.53 9.41 -25.51
C ALA A 239 9.97 9.03 -25.08
N MET A 240 10.42 9.65 -23.98
CA MET A 240 11.55 9.19 -23.18
C MET A 240 11.04 8.19 -22.15
N ILE A 241 11.52 6.95 -22.23
CA ILE A 241 11.04 5.85 -21.40
C ILE A 241 12.15 5.39 -20.46
N ASN A 242 11.87 5.48 -19.17
CA ASN A 242 12.73 4.93 -18.12
C ASN A 242 12.52 3.41 -18.03
N GLN A 243 13.61 2.66 -18.22
CA GLN A 243 13.63 1.20 -18.18
C GLN A 243 14.41 0.66 -16.96
N ALA A 244 14.68 1.50 -15.96
CA ALA A 244 15.48 1.13 -14.79
C ALA A 244 14.91 -0.09 -14.04
N SER A 245 13.59 -0.26 -14.04
CA SER A 245 12.91 -1.43 -13.47
C SER A 245 13.27 -2.76 -14.15
N LEU A 246 13.69 -2.72 -15.41
CA LEU A 246 14.04 -3.91 -16.19
C LEU A 246 15.55 -4.08 -16.37
N THR A 247 16.27 -2.98 -16.60
CA THR A 247 17.68 -3.02 -16.98
C THR A 247 18.62 -2.59 -15.85
N GLY A 248 18.09 -1.93 -14.82
CA GLY A 248 18.88 -1.29 -13.75
C GLY A 248 19.58 0.01 -14.17
N GLU A 249 19.41 0.46 -15.42
CA GLU A 249 19.99 1.69 -15.94
C GLU A 249 19.01 2.85 -15.79
N SER A 250 19.43 3.91 -15.12
CA SER A 250 18.58 5.10 -14.82
C SER A 250 18.45 6.08 -15.99
N VAL A 251 19.13 5.85 -17.12
CA VAL A 251 19.07 6.79 -18.26
C VAL A 251 17.85 6.45 -19.13
N PRO A 252 16.91 7.40 -19.32
CA PRO A 252 15.74 7.17 -20.16
C PRO A 252 16.12 6.95 -21.63
N VAL A 253 15.42 6.04 -22.29
CA VAL A 253 15.64 5.69 -23.70
C VAL A 253 14.52 6.28 -24.55
N ARG A 254 14.92 6.99 -25.62
CA ARG A 254 13.95 7.52 -26.60
C ARG A 254 13.28 6.41 -27.37
N ARG A 255 11.95 6.40 -27.39
CA ARG A 255 11.12 5.48 -28.15
C ARG A 255 10.19 6.23 -29.09
N THR A 256 10.15 5.80 -30.33
CA THR A 256 9.35 6.37 -31.42
C THR A 256 8.54 5.28 -32.11
N THR A 257 7.65 5.63 -33.02
CA THR A 257 6.87 4.69 -33.81
C THR A 257 7.73 3.57 -34.40
N GLY A 258 7.28 2.32 -34.24
CA GLY A 258 7.99 1.09 -34.65
C GLY A 258 8.95 0.54 -33.55
N ASN A 259 9.15 1.24 -32.43
CA ASN A 259 9.95 0.69 -31.36
C ASN A 259 9.10 -0.15 -30.39
N TYR A 260 9.69 -1.22 -29.89
CA TYR A 260 9.07 -2.07 -28.88
C TYR A 260 9.22 -1.45 -27.50
N VAL A 261 8.15 -1.53 -26.68
CA VAL A 261 8.11 -1.05 -25.30
C VAL A 261 7.62 -2.16 -24.37
N TYR A 262 8.07 -2.12 -23.12
CA TYR A 262 7.84 -3.19 -22.16
C TYR A 262 6.93 -2.72 -21.02
N ALA A 263 6.03 -3.58 -20.60
CA ALA A 263 5.19 -3.37 -19.43
C ALA A 263 6.05 -3.16 -18.18
N GLY A 264 5.66 -2.18 -17.34
CA GLY A 264 6.41 -1.83 -16.14
C GLY A 264 7.50 -0.78 -16.34
N THR A 265 7.72 -0.31 -17.58
CA THR A 265 8.58 0.85 -17.85
C THR A 265 7.77 2.15 -17.82
N VAL A 266 8.42 3.28 -17.61
CA VAL A 266 7.76 4.55 -17.30
C VAL A 266 8.03 5.58 -18.39
N VAL A 267 6.98 6.28 -18.82
CA VAL A 267 7.09 7.44 -19.73
C VAL A 267 7.50 8.67 -18.92
N GLU A 268 8.75 9.09 -19.00
CA GLU A 268 9.24 10.30 -18.31
C GLU A 268 8.86 11.59 -19.02
N GLU A 269 8.97 11.59 -20.36
CA GLU A 269 8.62 12.74 -21.20
C GLU A 269 7.89 12.28 -22.46
N GLY A 270 6.95 13.06 -22.96
CA GLY A 270 6.19 12.78 -24.17
C GLY A 270 4.97 11.90 -23.93
N GLU A 271 4.46 11.31 -25.02
CA GLU A 271 3.26 10.46 -25.06
C GLU A 271 3.43 9.43 -26.14
N VAL A 272 2.98 8.21 -25.90
CA VAL A 272 2.99 7.14 -26.90
C VAL A 272 1.67 6.38 -26.94
N THR A 273 1.28 5.98 -28.15
CA THR A 273 0.21 4.99 -28.36
C THR A 273 0.86 3.64 -28.63
N VAL A 274 0.54 2.66 -27.80
CA VAL A 274 1.10 1.31 -27.83
C VAL A 274 0.07 0.34 -28.38
N ASP A 275 0.40 -0.38 -29.46
CA ASP A 275 -0.34 -1.54 -29.93
C ASP A 275 0.02 -2.76 -29.09
N VAL A 276 -0.92 -3.24 -28.29
CA VAL A 276 -0.72 -4.30 -27.31
C VAL A 276 -0.46 -5.63 -28.01
N LYS A 277 0.75 -6.17 -27.89
CA LYS A 277 1.15 -7.46 -28.50
C LYS A 277 0.92 -8.64 -27.55
N ALA A 278 1.14 -8.45 -26.27
CA ALA A 278 0.94 -9.49 -25.26
C ALA A 278 0.09 -8.96 -24.10
N VAL A 279 -1.07 -9.54 -23.89
CA VAL A 279 -1.90 -9.37 -22.71
C VAL A 279 -1.46 -10.38 -21.61
N GLY A 280 -0.40 -11.12 -21.86
CA GLY A 280 0.05 -12.24 -21.05
C GLY A 280 1.52 -12.13 -20.66
N GLY A 281 1.77 -11.61 -19.55
CA GLY A 281 2.89 -11.93 -18.65
C GLY A 281 2.32 -11.97 -17.27
N SER A 282 2.53 -13.02 -16.53
CA SER A 282 2.00 -13.32 -15.20
C SER A 282 0.69 -12.62 -14.85
N SER A 283 -0.34 -13.36 -14.53
CA SER A 283 -1.63 -12.77 -14.14
C SER A 283 -1.38 -11.70 -13.09
N ARG A 284 -2.19 -10.66 -13.03
CA ARG A 284 -2.08 -9.63 -11.97
C ARG A 284 -1.98 -10.26 -10.59
N TYR A 285 -2.64 -11.41 -10.40
CA TYR A 285 -2.53 -12.22 -9.20
C TYR A 285 -1.10 -12.72 -8.96
N GLU A 286 -0.37 -13.17 -9.99
CA GLU A 286 1.03 -13.59 -9.87
C GLU A 286 1.96 -12.42 -9.55
N LYS A 287 1.73 -11.24 -10.15
CA LYS A 287 2.46 -10.02 -9.78
C LYS A 287 2.20 -9.62 -8.31
N ILE A 288 0.94 -9.70 -7.87
CA ILE A 288 0.57 -9.43 -6.48
C ILE A 288 1.18 -10.50 -5.56
N ALA A 289 1.12 -11.78 -5.93
CA ALA A 289 1.76 -12.86 -5.18
C ALA A 289 3.28 -12.66 -5.07
N ALA A 290 3.94 -12.24 -6.15
CA ALA A 290 5.36 -11.89 -6.14
C ALA A 290 5.65 -10.68 -5.25
N MET A 291 4.81 -9.63 -5.28
CA MET A 291 4.93 -8.47 -4.36
C MET A 291 4.76 -8.87 -2.90
N ILE A 292 3.84 -9.79 -2.60
CA ILE A 292 3.64 -10.32 -1.23
C ILE A 292 4.89 -11.10 -0.80
N GLU A 293 5.43 -11.97 -1.66
CA GLU A 293 6.65 -12.72 -1.39
C GLU A 293 7.85 -11.78 -1.18
N GLU A 294 7.95 -10.70 -1.95
CA GLU A 294 8.98 -9.67 -1.77
C GLU A 294 8.75 -8.88 -0.47
N SER A 295 7.50 -8.52 -0.15
CA SER A 295 7.13 -7.88 1.10
C SER A 295 7.49 -8.74 2.32
N GLU A 296 7.36 -10.07 2.23
CA GLU A 296 7.81 -11.00 3.28
C GLU A 296 9.33 -10.98 3.48
N LYS A 297 10.10 -10.70 2.42
CA LYS A 297 11.56 -10.52 2.53
C LYS A 297 11.94 -9.22 3.23
N LEU A 298 11.07 -8.21 3.18
CA LEU A 298 11.23 -6.92 3.85
C LEU A 298 10.63 -6.95 5.28
N LYS A 299 11.06 -7.95 6.07
CA LYS A 299 10.61 -8.15 7.46
C LYS A 299 10.81 -6.91 8.31
N SER A 300 9.88 -6.68 9.23
CA SER A 300 10.05 -5.64 10.25
C SER A 300 11.17 -5.97 11.22
N GLY A 301 11.79 -4.95 11.80
CA GLY A 301 12.83 -5.14 12.81
C GLY A 301 12.30 -5.81 14.07
N LEU A 302 11.04 -5.54 14.44
CA LEU A 302 10.37 -6.18 15.58
C LEU A 302 10.06 -7.65 15.30
N GLU A 303 9.64 -7.99 14.09
CA GLU A 303 9.43 -9.38 13.66
C GLU A 303 10.73 -10.19 13.77
N SER A 304 11.80 -9.66 13.19
CA SER A 304 13.13 -10.30 13.24
C SER A 304 13.67 -10.44 14.66
N ARG A 305 13.47 -9.44 15.53
CA ARG A 305 13.86 -9.48 16.95
C ARG A 305 13.06 -10.53 17.72
N ALA A 306 11.75 -10.63 17.46
CA ALA A 306 10.89 -11.61 18.14
C ALA A 306 11.25 -13.06 17.75
N GLU A 307 11.49 -13.31 16.45
CA GLU A 307 11.95 -14.60 15.96
C GLU A 307 13.29 -15.01 16.62
N HIS A 308 14.25 -14.08 16.63
CA HIS A 308 15.57 -14.33 17.22
C HIS A 308 15.52 -14.57 18.73
N LEU A 309 14.63 -13.84 19.45
CA LEU A 309 14.43 -14.04 20.87
C LEU A 309 13.79 -15.40 21.17
N ALA A 310 12.83 -15.82 20.34
CA ALA A 310 12.18 -17.11 20.46
C ALA A 310 13.19 -18.26 20.33
N ASP A 311 14.07 -18.23 19.33
CA ASP A 311 15.09 -19.24 19.14
C ASP A 311 16.12 -19.26 20.29
N LYS A 312 16.45 -18.10 20.87
CA LYS A 312 17.31 -18.01 22.07
C LYS A 312 16.71 -18.67 23.30
N LEU A 313 15.40 -18.83 23.39
CA LEU A 313 14.75 -19.50 24.53
C LEU A 313 14.90 -21.03 24.50
N VAL A 314 15.15 -21.63 23.35
CA VAL A 314 15.27 -23.09 23.17
C VAL A 314 16.34 -23.74 24.07
N PRO A 315 17.59 -23.23 24.16
CA PRO A 315 18.58 -23.75 25.08
C PRO A 315 18.15 -23.70 26.55
N TYR A 316 17.41 -22.63 26.93
CA TYR A 316 16.89 -22.52 28.32
C TYR A 316 15.80 -23.55 28.60
N SER A 317 14.94 -23.84 27.62
CA SER A 317 13.92 -24.91 27.74
C SER A 317 14.57 -26.28 27.90
N LEU A 318 15.65 -26.60 27.15
CA LEU A 318 16.42 -27.82 27.31
C LEU A 318 17.10 -27.87 28.69
N GLY A 319 17.77 -26.81 29.10
CA GLY A 319 18.40 -26.69 30.43
C GLY A 319 17.39 -26.81 31.57
N GLY A 320 16.24 -26.16 31.46
CA GLY A 320 15.13 -26.24 32.41
C GLY A 320 14.56 -27.67 32.51
N THR A 321 14.45 -28.38 31.39
CA THR A 321 14.02 -29.77 31.33
C THR A 321 14.99 -30.68 32.09
N ALA A 322 16.29 -30.55 31.79
CA ALA A 322 17.33 -31.30 32.48
C ALA A 322 17.35 -31.02 33.98
N LEU A 323 17.26 -29.75 34.38
CA LEU A 323 17.21 -29.33 35.78
C LEU A 323 15.97 -29.91 36.49
N THR A 324 14.79 -29.79 35.87
CA THR A 324 13.54 -30.32 36.43
C THR A 324 13.64 -31.84 36.61
N TYR A 325 14.21 -32.56 35.68
CA TYR A 325 14.44 -34.00 35.81
C TYR A 325 15.42 -34.34 36.97
N LEU A 326 16.51 -33.60 37.10
CA LEU A 326 17.47 -33.78 38.15
C LEU A 326 16.87 -33.56 39.53
N LEU A 327 16.06 -32.53 39.68
CA LEU A 327 15.43 -32.16 40.94
C LEU A 327 14.26 -33.08 41.34
N THR A 328 13.40 -33.41 40.36
CA THR A 328 12.13 -34.12 40.63
C THR A 328 12.24 -35.64 40.38
N ARG A 329 13.25 -36.08 39.66
CA ARG A 329 13.39 -37.48 39.11
C ARG A 329 12.13 -37.96 38.37
N ASN A 330 11.31 -37.00 37.87
CA ASN A 330 10.08 -37.28 37.18
C ASN A 330 10.17 -36.80 35.73
N ALA A 331 10.29 -37.72 34.79
CA ALA A 331 10.41 -37.40 33.37
C ALA A 331 9.14 -36.76 32.80
N THR A 332 7.96 -37.08 33.33
CA THR A 332 6.70 -36.47 32.87
C THR A 332 6.65 -34.97 33.18
N LYS A 333 7.10 -34.56 34.40
CA LYS A 333 7.26 -33.15 34.74
C LYS A 333 8.29 -32.45 33.89
N ALA A 334 9.43 -33.11 33.62
CA ALA A 334 10.47 -32.57 32.75
C ALA A 334 10.00 -32.41 31.29
N LEU A 335 9.27 -33.39 30.75
CA LEU A 335 8.70 -33.34 29.40
C LEU A 335 7.68 -32.22 29.25
N SER A 336 6.99 -31.79 30.30
CA SER A 336 6.04 -30.70 30.23
C SER A 336 6.66 -29.37 29.75
N ILE A 337 7.96 -29.17 30.01
CA ILE A 337 8.70 -27.99 29.54
C ILE A 337 8.90 -28.06 28.02
N LEU A 338 9.24 -29.25 27.49
CA LEU A 338 9.46 -29.44 26.05
C LEU A 338 8.19 -29.36 25.22
N MET A 339 7.01 -29.51 25.85
CA MET A 339 5.72 -29.46 25.15
C MET A 339 5.22 -28.04 24.87
N VAL A 340 5.90 -27.02 25.39
CA VAL A 340 5.51 -25.63 25.27
C VAL A 340 6.66 -24.88 24.59
N ASP A 341 6.45 -24.54 23.33
CA ASP A 341 7.38 -23.77 22.55
C ASP A 341 6.93 -22.31 22.44
N PHE A 342 7.87 -21.38 22.61
CA PHE A 342 7.62 -19.96 22.44
C PHE A 342 7.71 -19.52 20.98
N SER A 343 8.46 -20.27 20.17
CA SER A 343 8.84 -19.89 18.80
C SER A 343 7.68 -20.02 17.82
N CYS A 344 6.94 -21.13 17.85
CA CYS A 344 5.86 -21.40 16.90
C CYS A 344 4.80 -20.28 16.89
N ALA A 345 4.31 -19.90 18.07
CA ALA A 345 3.28 -18.87 18.17
C ALA A 345 3.79 -17.48 17.72
N LEU A 346 5.05 -17.14 18.02
CA LEU A 346 5.66 -15.87 17.61
C LEU A 346 5.91 -15.83 16.10
N LYS A 347 6.53 -16.88 15.55
CA LYS A 347 6.83 -16.99 14.11
C LYS A 347 5.55 -16.99 13.23
N LEU A 348 4.42 -17.41 13.79
CA LEU A 348 3.13 -17.38 13.10
C LEU A 348 2.41 -16.03 13.27
N ALA A 349 2.27 -15.54 14.50
CA ALA A 349 1.42 -14.40 14.78
C ALA A 349 1.97 -13.06 14.26
N MET A 350 3.29 -12.91 14.20
CA MET A 350 3.93 -11.66 13.76
C MET A 350 3.73 -11.40 12.26
N PRO A 351 4.14 -12.29 11.34
CA PRO A 351 3.91 -12.11 9.90
C PRO A 351 2.42 -11.93 9.58
N ILE A 352 1.54 -12.70 10.21
CA ILE A 352 0.09 -12.58 10.00
C ILE A 352 -0.43 -11.21 10.43
N SER A 353 0.06 -10.67 11.54
CA SER A 353 -0.31 -9.31 11.97
C SER A 353 0.11 -8.25 10.93
N VAL A 354 1.31 -8.38 10.38
CA VAL A 354 1.84 -7.49 9.32
C VAL A 354 1.02 -7.61 8.05
N LEU A 355 0.76 -8.84 7.56
CA LEU A 355 -0.06 -9.07 6.37
C LEU A 355 -1.49 -8.53 6.56
N SER A 356 -2.06 -8.69 7.76
CA SER A 356 -3.37 -8.14 8.10
C SER A 356 -3.38 -6.61 8.08
N ALA A 357 -2.32 -5.96 8.58
CA ALA A 357 -2.16 -4.51 8.53
C ALA A 357 -2.03 -3.99 7.09
N ILE A 358 -1.23 -4.66 6.25
CA ILE A 358 -1.09 -4.32 4.81
C ILE A 358 -2.43 -4.49 4.10
N ARG A 359 -3.16 -5.59 4.36
CA ARG A 359 -4.50 -5.82 3.82
C ARG A 359 -5.47 -4.70 4.23
N GLU A 360 -5.48 -4.34 5.51
CA GLU A 360 -6.36 -3.29 6.03
C GLU A 360 -6.02 -1.92 5.42
N ALA A 361 -4.75 -1.58 5.30
CA ALA A 361 -4.29 -0.38 4.58
C ALA A 361 -4.83 -0.36 3.14
N GLY A 362 -4.80 -1.51 2.45
CA GLY A 362 -5.34 -1.67 1.09
C GLY A 362 -6.83 -1.32 0.97
N LEU A 363 -7.65 -1.54 2.01
CA LEU A 363 -9.06 -1.16 2.02
C LEU A 363 -9.25 0.37 1.96
N TYR A 364 -8.25 1.13 2.42
CA TYR A 364 -8.22 2.59 2.40
C TYR A 364 -7.38 3.14 1.23
N LYS A 365 -7.17 2.35 0.16
CA LYS A 365 -6.35 2.73 -1.01
C LYS A 365 -4.89 3.08 -0.66
N ILE A 366 -4.37 2.49 0.40
CA ILE A 366 -2.98 2.65 0.83
C ILE A 366 -2.23 1.38 0.43
N THR A 367 -1.21 1.51 -0.40
CA THR A 367 -0.34 0.39 -0.80
C THR A 367 0.97 0.47 -0.04
N VAL A 368 1.34 -0.59 0.65
CA VAL A 368 2.56 -0.67 1.47
C VAL A 368 3.46 -1.77 0.91
N LYS A 369 4.72 -1.46 0.63
CA LYS A 369 5.68 -2.42 0.04
C LYS A 369 6.23 -3.44 1.04
N GLY A 370 6.07 -3.23 2.35
CA GLY A 370 6.53 -4.20 3.34
C GLY A 370 6.33 -3.77 4.79
N GLY A 371 6.35 -4.75 5.70
CA GLY A 371 6.09 -4.54 7.13
C GLY A 371 7.04 -3.57 7.81
N LYS A 372 8.31 -3.52 7.37
CA LYS A 372 9.31 -2.57 7.91
C LYS A 372 8.88 -1.11 7.76
N TYR A 373 8.10 -0.79 6.73
CA TYR A 373 7.64 0.59 6.50
C TYR A 373 6.48 0.96 7.41
N LEU A 374 5.59 0.02 7.75
CA LEU A 374 4.56 0.24 8.78
C LEU A 374 5.19 0.46 10.16
N GLU A 375 6.24 -0.32 10.49
CA GLU A 375 7.01 -0.11 11.71
C GLU A 375 7.65 1.28 11.74
N ALA A 376 8.31 1.68 10.65
CA ALA A 376 8.94 2.99 10.54
C ALA A 376 7.92 4.14 10.60
N VAL A 377 6.72 4.00 10.01
CA VAL A 377 5.61 4.95 10.15
C VAL A 377 5.16 5.04 11.62
N ALA A 378 5.06 3.91 12.33
CA ALA A 378 4.67 3.92 13.74
C ALA A 378 5.71 4.62 14.62
N GLU A 379 7.00 4.40 14.36
CA GLU A 379 8.12 4.99 15.10
C GLU A 379 8.41 6.45 14.72
N ALA A 380 7.87 6.93 13.59
CA ALA A 380 8.14 8.27 13.10
C ALA A 380 7.68 9.35 14.07
N ASP A 381 8.57 10.30 14.33
CA ASP A 381 8.37 11.50 15.13
C ASP A 381 8.31 12.78 14.30
N THR A 382 8.86 12.74 13.08
CA THR A 382 8.97 13.86 12.15
C THR A 382 8.29 13.53 10.82
N ILE A 383 7.50 14.45 10.31
CA ILE A 383 6.88 14.35 8.98
C ILE A 383 7.16 15.61 8.16
N VAL A 384 7.58 15.42 6.92
CA VAL A 384 7.88 16.48 5.96
C VAL A 384 6.89 16.39 4.82
N PHE A 385 6.21 17.48 4.57
CA PHE A 385 5.28 17.61 3.46
C PHE A 385 5.91 18.47 2.35
N ASP A 386 5.91 17.97 1.13
CA ASP A 386 5.92 18.89 0.00
C ASP A 386 4.60 19.68 -0.03
N LYS A 387 4.64 20.92 -0.50
CA LYS A 387 3.42 21.74 -0.62
C LYS A 387 2.59 21.31 -1.82
N THR A 388 3.21 21.36 -3.01
CA THR A 388 2.52 21.27 -4.30
C THR A 388 2.08 19.83 -4.59
N GLY A 389 0.79 19.63 -4.92
CA GLY A 389 0.27 18.27 -5.17
C GLY A 389 0.06 17.42 -3.91
N THR A 390 0.58 17.84 -2.77
CA THR A 390 0.46 17.15 -1.48
C THR A 390 -0.51 17.88 -0.56
N LEU A 391 -0.13 19.03 -0.01
CA LEU A 391 -1.04 19.88 0.79
C LEU A 391 -2.02 20.66 -0.08
N THR A 392 -1.72 20.83 -1.36
CA THR A 392 -2.56 21.46 -2.38
C THR A 392 -3.09 20.45 -3.38
N LYS A 393 -4.04 20.87 -4.22
CA LYS A 393 -4.64 20.01 -5.26
C LYS A 393 -3.83 19.94 -6.55
N ALA A 394 -2.68 20.65 -6.65
CA ALA A 394 -1.89 20.85 -7.89
C ALA A 394 -2.76 21.31 -9.08
N LYS A 395 -3.78 22.09 -8.81
CA LYS A 395 -4.67 22.70 -9.80
C LYS A 395 -4.66 24.22 -9.62
N PRO A 396 -3.53 24.87 -9.99
CA PRO A 396 -3.45 26.32 -9.85
C PRO A 396 -4.54 27.00 -10.65
N THR A 397 -5.09 28.08 -10.11
CA THR A 397 -6.12 28.90 -10.71
C THR A 397 -5.73 30.37 -10.61
N VAL A 398 -6.14 31.19 -11.57
CA VAL A 398 -5.98 32.64 -11.46
C VAL A 398 -6.98 33.17 -10.46
N ALA A 399 -6.49 33.72 -9.35
CA ALA A 399 -7.31 34.34 -8.31
C ALA A 399 -7.73 35.75 -8.72
N GLU A 400 -6.74 36.55 -9.16
CA GLU A 400 -7.01 37.92 -9.66
C GLU A 400 -5.91 38.35 -10.64
N VAL A 401 -6.21 39.38 -11.44
CA VAL A 401 -5.28 40.08 -12.32
C VAL A 401 -5.17 41.55 -11.89
N VAL A 402 -4.00 41.93 -11.41
CA VAL A 402 -3.77 43.29 -10.93
C VAL A 402 -3.15 44.14 -12.05
N SER A 403 -3.89 45.08 -12.64
CA SER A 403 -3.43 45.95 -13.71
C SER A 403 -2.51 47.06 -13.19
N PHE A 404 -1.39 47.31 -13.87
CA PHE A 404 -0.46 48.41 -13.61
C PHE A 404 -0.44 49.43 -14.76
N ASN A 405 -1.35 49.33 -15.71
CA ASN A 405 -1.54 50.26 -16.82
C ASN A 405 -3.01 50.63 -17.01
N ARG A 406 -3.40 51.17 -18.18
CA ARG A 406 -4.80 51.55 -18.47
C ARG A 406 -5.60 50.43 -19.14
N MET A 407 -5.04 49.29 -19.38
CA MET A 407 -5.74 48.16 -19.99
C MET A 407 -6.64 47.46 -18.95
N SER A 408 -7.73 46.89 -19.41
CA SER A 408 -8.62 46.11 -18.54
C SER A 408 -7.97 44.79 -18.10
N GLU A 409 -8.39 44.25 -16.96
CA GLU A 409 -7.92 42.99 -16.42
C GLU A 409 -8.13 41.82 -17.41
N ASP A 410 -9.30 41.83 -18.10
CA ASP A 410 -9.61 40.81 -19.10
C ASP A 410 -8.71 40.89 -20.36
N GLU A 411 -8.34 42.09 -20.77
CA GLU A 411 -7.42 42.30 -21.88
C GLU A 411 -5.99 41.85 -21.51
N LEU A 412 -5.54 42.15 -20.29
CA LEU A 412 -4.27 41.71 -19.77
C LEU A 412 -4.22 40.17 -19.59
N LEU A 413 -5.30 39.56 -19.11
CA LEU A 413 -5.43 38.11 -19.00
C LEU A 413 -5.42 37.43 -20.37
N ARG A 414 -6.09 38.04 -21.38
CA ARG A 414 -6.07 37.56 -22.75
C ARG A 414 -4.66 37.57 -23.36
N ILE A 415 -3.91 38.65 -23.14
CA ILE A 415 -2.53 38.78 -23.59
C ILE A 415 -1.65 37.73 -22.88
N ALA A 416 -1.79 37.59 -21.56
CA ALA A 416 -1.04 36.60 -20.80
C ALA A 416 -1.34 35.16 -21.26
N ALA A 417 -2.61 34.84 -21.54
CA ALA A 417 -3.00 33.54 -22.06
C ALA A 417 -2.40 33.24 -23.44
N CYS A 418 -2.37 34.25 -24.32
CA CYS A 418 -1.72 34.15 -25.63
C CYS A 418 -0.23 33.86 -25.52
N LEU A 419 0.48 34.48 -24.54
CA LEU A 419 1.91 34.24 -24.30
C LEU A 419 2.18 32.84 -23.74
N GLU A 420 1.31 32.35 -22.86
CA GLU A 420 1.48 31.12 -22.10
C GLU A 420 0.90 29.85 -22.81
N GLU A 421 0.12 30.03 -23.90
CA GLU A 421 -0.62 28.93 -24.55
C GLU A 421 0.28 27.79 -25.04
N HIS A 422 1.49 28.09 -25.48
CA HIS A 422 2.42 27.10 -26.05
C HIS A 422 3.31 26.44 -25.00
N PHE A 423 3.13 26.76 -23.69
CA PHE A 423 3.99 26.25 -22.64
C PHE A 423 3.23 25.35 -21.65
N PRO A 424 3.64 24.09 -21.52
CA PRO A 424 2.83 23.08 -20.80
C PRO A 424 3.00 23.09 -19.27
N HIS A 425 3.52 24.16 -18.65
CA HIS A 425 3.65 24.19 -17.18
C HIS A 425 2.33 24.56 -16.47
N SER A 426 2.20 24.23 -15.19
CA SER A 426 0.96 24.33 -14.44
C SER A 426 0.39 25.75 -14.33
N MET A 427 1.26 26.75 -14.16
CA MET A 427 0.85 28.17 -14.09
C MET A 427 0.32 28.67 -15.44
N ALA A 428 0.97 28.30 -16.55
CA ALA A 428 0.51 28.59 -17.89
C ALA A 428 -0.88 28.03 -18.14
N LYS A 429 -1.10 26.75 -17.78
CA LYS A 429 -2.42 26.10 -17.87
C LYS A 429 -3.48 26.85 -17.07
N ALA A 430 -3.14 27.38 -15.89
CA ALA A 430 -4.07 28.18 -15.07
C ALA A 430 -4.48 29.46 -15.78
N VAL A 431 -3.52 30.21 -16.38
CA VAL A 431 -3.78 31.45 -17.10
C VAL A 431 -4.66 31.19 -18.33
N VAL A 432 -4.28 30.19 -19.15
CA VAL A 432 -5.03 29.83 -20.35
C VAL A 432 -6.47 29.35 -19.99
N SER A 433 -6.61 28.53 -18.92
CA SER A 433 -7.90 28.05 -18.46
C SER A 433 -8.80 29.20 -17.95
N ALA A 434 -8.22 30.17 -17.24
CA ALA A 434 -8.95 31.35 -16.77
C ALA A 434 -9.47 32.19 -17.93
N ALA A 435 -8.64 32.42 -18.96
CA ALA A 435 -9.06 33.13 -20.17
C ALA A 435 -10.19 32.38 -20.90
N LYS A 436 -10.07 31.06 -21.07
CA LYS A 436 -11.12 30.23 -21.69
C LYS A 436 -12.44 30.26 -20.90
N THR A 437 -12.39 30.23 -19.59
CA THR A 437 -13.59 30.31 -18.72
C THR A 437 -14.32 31.64 -18.85
N LYS A 438 -13.58 32.72 -19.10
CA LYS A 438 -14.12 34.05 -19.36
C LYS A 438 -14.49 34.29 -20.86
N HIS A 439 -14.35 33.27 -21.72
CA HIS A 439 -14.59 33.38 -23.17
C HIS A 439 -13.75 34.47 -23.84
N LEU A 440 -12.50 34.63 -23.39
CA LEU A 440 -11.55 35.58 -23.96
C LEU A 440 -10.79 34.91 -25.11
N ASP A 441 -11.45 34.81 -26.26
CA ASP A 441 -10.83 34.28 -27.47
C ASP A 441 -9.75 35.24 -27.97
N HIS A 442 -8.65 34.69 -28.47
CA HIS A 442 -7.57 35.49 -29.08
C HIS A 442 -7.10 34.82 -30.38
N GLU A 443 -6.77 35.64 -31.36
CA GLU A 443 -5.92 35.26 -32.49
C GLU A 443 -4.47 35.37 -32.05
N GLU A 444 -3.56 34.56 -32.61
CA GLU A 444 -2.13 34.65 -32.33
C GLU A 444 -1.62 36.07 -32.56
N MET A 445 -1.29 36.79 -31.46
CA MET A 445 -0.89 38.19 -31.50
C MET A 445 0.64 38.40 -31.39
N HIS A 446 1.37 37.28 -31.20
CA HIS A 446 2.81 37.33 -30.99
C HIS A 446 3.59 36.86 -32.23
N SER A 447 4.84 37.40 -32.37
CA SER A 447 5.85 36.89 -33.26
C SER A 447 6.52 35.64 -32.61
N LYS A 448 7.65 35.17 -33.19
CA LYS A 448 8.39 34.04 -32.64
C LYS A 448 8.69 34.23 -31.14
N VAL A 449 8.23 33.30 -30.32
CA VAL A 449 8.43 33.33 -28.88
C VAL A 449 9.80 32.79 -28.51
N GLU A 450 10.54 33.50 -27.69
CA GLU A 450 11.77 33.03 -27.08
C GLU A 450 11.49 32.58 -25.66
N TYR A 451 11.62 31.26 -25.42
CA TYR A 451 11.47 30.65 -24.10
C TYR A 451 12.82 30.60 -23.39
N ILE A 452 12.92 31.21 -22.22
CA ILE A 452 14.10 31.16 -21.35
C ILE A 452 13.79 30.14 -20.23
N VAL A 453 14.41 28.97 -20.31
CA VAL A 453 14.15 27.83 -19.42
C VAL A 453 14.24 28.27 -17.96
N ALA A 454 13.21 27.93 -17.18
CA ALA A 454 13.04 28.22 -15.76
C ALA A 454 12.86 29.69 -15.37
N HIS A 455 12.81 30.64 -16.33
CA HIS A 455 12.76 32.09 -16.03
C HIS A 455 11.47 32.74 -16.55
N GLY A 456 11.13 32.57 -17.82
CA GLY A 456 9.94 33.20 -18.41
C GLY A 456 9.96 33.24 -19.93
N ILE A 457 9.10 34.08 -20.49
CA ILE A 457 8.87 34.21 -21.91
C ILE A 457 9.14 35.66 -22.34
N SER A 458 9.88 35.81 -23.43
CA SER A 458 10.09 37.10 -24.10
C SER A 458 9.64 37.02 -25.54
N THR A 459 8.82 37.98 -25.99
CA THR A 459 8.32 38.05 -27.37
C THR A 459 7.94 39.49 -27.76
N GLN A 460 7.41 39.66 -28.97
CA GLN A 460 6.84 40.94 -29.43
C GLN A 460 5.33 40.77 -29.70
N ILE A 461 4.53 41.64 -29.14
CA ILE A 461 3.10 41.76 -29.39
C ILE A 461 2.86 43.08 -30.10
N GLU A 462 2.30 43.04 -31.30
CA GLU A 462 2.05 44.26 -32.11
C GLU A 462 3.30 45.15 -32.27
N GLY A 463 4.48 44.54 -32.36
CA GLY A 463 5.73 45.23 -32.48
C GLY A 463 6.32 45.78 -31.17
N LYS A 464 5.70 45.55 -30.03
CA LYS A 464 6.16 45.93 -28.69
C LYS A 464 6.72 44.73 -27.95
N LYS A 465 7.91 44.91 -27.31
CA LYS A 465 8.47 43.85 -26.48
C LYS A 465 7.56 43.56 -25.28
N ALA A 466 7.14 42.29 -25.15
CA ALA A 466 6.39 41.79 -24.03
C ALA A 466 7.15 40.65 -23.35
N VAL A 467 7.16 40.65 -22.02
CA VAL A 467 7.79 39.62 -21.20
C VAL A 467 6.80 39.18 -20.12
N ILE A 468 6.81 37.89 -19.83
CA ILE A 468 6.01 37.30 -18.73
C ILE A 468 6.84 36.25 -18.02
N GLY A 469 6.86 36.24 -16.67
CA GLY A 469 7.66 35.30 -15.92
C GLY A 469 7.78 35.61 -14.43
N SER A 470 8.81 35.04 -13.80
CA SER A 470 9.12 35.22 -12.39
C SER A 470 9.59 36.64 -12.05
N TYR A 471 9.61 36.98 -10.76
CA TYR A 471 10.16 38.27 -10.28
C TYR A 471 11.61 38.49 -10.78
N HIS A 472 12.47 37.49 -10.59
CA HIS A 472 13.86 37.53 -11.01
C HIS A 472 13.97 37.82 -12.50
N PHE A 473 13.25 37.09 -13.34
CA PHE A 473 13.29 37.29 -14.79
C PHE A 473 12.84 38.70 -15.20
N VAL A 474 11.71 39.16 -14.68
CA VAL A 474 11.11 40.43 -15.11
C VAL A 474 11.89 41.64 -14.58
N PHE A 475 12.27 41.61 -13.29
CA PHE A 475 12.89 42.79 -12.66
C PHE A 475 14.42 42.77 -12.63
N GLU A 476 15.03 41.57 -12.52
CA GLU A 476 16.48 41.49 -12.42
C GLU A 476 17.15 41.25 -13.78
N ASP A 477 16.61 40.38 -14.65
CA ASP A 477 17.18 40.13 -15.98
C ASP A 477 16.70 41.18 -16.99
N GLU A 478 15.40 41.38 -17.12
CA GLU A 478 14.80 42.27 -18.12
C GLU A 478 14.73 43.75 -17.68
N LYS A 479 15.13 44.07 -16.42
CA LYS A 479 15.18 45.40 -15.85
C LYS A 479 13.90 46.21 -16.00
N VAL A 480 12.73 45.57 -15.88
CA VAL A 480 11.43 46.19 -15.94
C VAL A 480 11.26 47.18 -14.77
N VAL A 481 10.59 48.28 -15.02
CA VAL A 481 10.32 49.31 -14.01
C VAL A 481 8.82 49.33 -13.65
N ILE A 482 8.50 49.56 -12.37
CA ILE A 482 7.15 49.78 -11.90
C ILE A 482 6.70 51.16 -12.37
N PRO A 483 5.50 51.35 -12.96
CA PRO A 483 5.00 52.67 -13.38
C PRO A 483 4.92 53.62 -12.19
N GLU A 484 5.30 54.86 -12.44
CA GLU A 484 5.33 55.94 -11.43
C GLU A 484 3.97 56.15 -10.74
N GLY A 485 3.98 56.09 -9.40
CA GLY A 485 2.79 56.19 -8.57
C GLY A 485 2.04 54.86 -8.36
N MET A 486 2.59 53.74 -8.80
CA MET A 486 2.01 52.39 -8.60
C MET A 486 2.78 51.55 -7.59
N GLU A 487 3.80 52.13 -6.93
CA GLU A 487 4.69 51.42 -5.98
C GLU A 487 3.91 50.88 -4.79
N GLU A 488 3.03 51.70 -4.20
CA GLU A 488 2.15 51.28 -3.08
C GLU A 488 1.22 50.13 -3.48
N LYS A 489 0.70 50.14 -4.71
CA LYS A 489 -0.14 49.06 -5.24
C LYS A 489 0.65 47.77 -5.40
N PHE A 490 1.92 47.86 -5.80
CA PHE A 490 2.82 46.70 -5.93
C PHE A 490 3.18 46.13 -4.57
N GLU A 491 3.46 46.96 -3.57
CA GLU A 491 3.78 46.52 -2.21
C GLU A 491 2.60 45.84 -1.51
N ASN A 492 1.36 46.23 -1.88
CA ASN A 492 0.12 45.69 -1.31
C ASN A 492 -0.44 44.49 -2.09
N LEU A 493 0.34 43.84 -2.97
CA LEU A 493 -0.09 42.60 -3.61
C LEU A 493 -0.35 41.50 -2.58
N PRO A 494 -1.39 40.67 -2.76
CA PRO A 494 -1.73 39.59 -1.82
C PRO A 494 -0.56 38.62 -1.58
N GLU A 495 -0.23 38.41 -0.32
CA GLU A 495 0.93 37.58 0.06
C GLU A 495 0.75 36.08 -0.12
N GLU A 496 -0.51 35.63 -0.12
CA GLU A 496 -0.88 34.23 -0.22
C GLU A 496 -0.77 33.63 -1.63
N TYR A 497 -0.67 34.48 -2.68
CA TYR A 497 -0.64 34.03 -4.06
C TYR A 497 0.78 33.98 -4.64
N SER A 498 0.99 33.07 -5.56
CA SER A 498 2.16 33.10 -6.44
C SER A 498 1.93 34.17 -7.52
N HIS A 499 2.95 34.97 -7.78
CA HIS A 499 2.86 36.07 -8.71
C HIS A 499 3.56 35.77 -10.03
N LEU A 500 2.83 35.90 -11.14
CA LEU A 500 3.36 35.88 -12.49
C LEU A 500 3.33 37.33 -13.03
N TYR A 501 4.50 37.88 -13.29
CA TYR A 501 4.69 39.27 -13.70
C TYR A 501 4.67 39.40 -15.20
N MET A 502 3.89 40.32 -15.73
CA MET A 502 3.84 40.64 -17.16
C MET A 502 4.21 42.11 -17.41
N ALA A 503 5.14 42.33 -18.32
CA ALA A 503 5.56 43.69 -18.68
C ALA A 503 5.51 43.91 -20.20
N ILE A 504 5.22 45.14 -20.59
CA ILE A 504 5.17 45.60 -21.99
C ILE A 504 6.06 46.86 -22.12
N GLU A 505 6.94 46.88 -23.11
CA GLU A 505 7.87 47.96 -23.37
C GLU A 505 8.73 48.37 -22.14
N GLY A 506 9.15 47.37 -21.34
CA GLY A 506 9.99 47.56 -20.16
C GLY A 506 9.26 48.13 -18.92
N LYS A 507 7.95 48.23 -18.94
CA LYS A 507 7.11 48.67 -17.81
C LYS A 507 6.17 47.54 -17.35
N LEU A 508 6.06 47.37 -16.05
CA LEU A 508 5.11 46.43 -15.49
C LEU A 508 3.68 46.78 -15.99
N ALA A 509 3.03 45.81 -16.62
CA ALA A 509 1.68 45.93 -17.17
C ALA A 509 0.61 45.24 -16.28
N ALA A 510 0.94 44.04 -15.78
CA ALA A 510 0.06 43.29 -14.91
C ALA A 510 0.84 42.37 -13.97
N VAL A 511 0.22 42.04 -12.84
CA VAL A 511 0.60 40.91 -12.00
C VAL A 511 -0.58 39.95 -11.94
N ILE A 512 -0.36 38.73 -12.39
CA ILE A 512 -1.38 37.67 -12.35
C ILE A 512 -1.14 36.89 -11.07
N CYS A 513 -2.09 36.96 -10.16
CA CYS A 513 -2.06 36.27 -8.88
C CYS A 513 -2.64 34.86 -9.06
N ILE A 514 -1.81 33.87 -8.81
CA ILE A 514 -2.15 32.44 -9.00
C ILE A 514 -2.22 31.77 -7.64
N GLU A 515 -3.38 31.18 -7.35
CA GLU A 515 -3.62 30.39 -6.17
C GLU A 515 -3.51 28.90 -6.54
N ASP A 516 -2.71 28.14 -5.77
CA ASP A 516 -2.80 26.69 -5.72
C ASP A 516 -3.57 26.31 -4.44
N PRO A 517 -4.87 26.00 -4.54
CA PRO A 517 -5.75 25.90 -3.38
C PRO A 517 -5.34 24.76 -2.47
N LEU A 518 -5.22 25.05 -1.18
CA LEU A 518 -5.03 24.05 -0.14
C LEU A 518 -6.19 23.05 -0.17
N ARG A 519 -5.88 21.79 0.12
CA ARG A 519 -6.91 20.78 0.36
C ARG A 519 -7.71 21.16 1.60
N GLU A 520 -9.03 21.01 1.55
CA GLU A 520 -9.95 21.39 2.63
C GLU A 520 -9.63 20.70 3.94
N GLU A 521 -9.16 19.44 3.85
CA GLU A 521 -8.82 18.60 4.97
C GLU A 521 -7.41 18.84 5.55
N ALA A 522 -6.53 19.60 4.89
CA ALA A 522 -5.12 19.74 5.25
C ALA A 522 -4.91 20.14 6.72
N VAL A 523 -5.62 21.16 7.19
CA VAL A 523 -5.52 21.66 8.58
C VAL A 523 -5.95 20.60 9.59
N GLU A 524 -7.06 19.88 9.28
CA GLU A 524 -7.56 18.81 10.16
C GLU A 524 -6.56 17.65 10.23
N VAL A 525 -6.02 17.25 9.08
CA VAL A 525 -5.03 16.16 8.97
C VAL A 525 -3.77 16.46 9.76
N ILE A 526 -3.19 17.66 9.64
CA ILE A 526 -2.03 18.08 10.43
C ILE A 526 -2.31 17.96 11.94
N ARG A 527 -3.49 18.39 12.38
CA ARG A 527 -3.89 18.29 13.79
C ARG A 527 -4.03 16.84 14.26
N GLU A 528 -4.64 15.99 13.43
CA GLU A 528 -4.84 14.56 13.75
C GLU A 528 -3.53 13.76 13.72
N LEU A 529 -2.62 14.05 12.80
CA LEU A 529 -1.28 13.46 12.76
C LEU A 529 -0.48 13.80 14.02
N ARG A 530 -0.61 15.04 14.53
CA ARG A 530 0.01 15.46 15.78
C ARG A 530 -0.53 14.66 16.97
N LYS A 531 -1.85 14.42 17.02
CA LYS A 531 -2.47 13.56 18.04
C LYS A 531 -2.04 12.09 17.91
N ALA A 532 -1.75 11.64 16.71
CA ALA A 532 -1.29 10.27 16.45
C ALA A 532 0.19 10.03 16.81
N GLY A 533 0.91 11.07 17.28
CA GLY A 533 2.26 10.94 17.86
C GLY A 533 3.38 11.60 17.05
N LEU A 534 3.08 12.37 16.00
CA LEU A 534 4.09 13.15 15.29
C LEU A 534 4.38 14.45 16.07
N SER A 535 5.63 14.64 16.44
CA SER A 535 6.08 15.77 17.28
C SER A 535 6.57 16.97 16.46
N LYS A 536 7.02 16.72 15.21
CA LYS A 536 7.55 17.74 14.31
C LYS A 536 6.92 17.59 12.93
N ILE A 537 6.27 18.65 12.46
CA ILE A 537 5.63 18.71 11.13
C ILE A 537 6.25 19.86 10.35
N VAL A 538 6.82 19.53 9.19
CA VAL A 538 7.59 20.44 8.35
C VAL A 538 6.93 20.56 6.99
N MET A 539 6.91 21.77 6.42
CA MET A 539 6.49 22.01 5.04
C MET A 539 7.70 22.49 4.21
N MET A 540 7.87 21.94 3.02
CA MET A 540 8.87 22.37 2.06
C MET A 540 8.20 22.79 0.75
N THR A 541 8.70 23.86 0.13
CA THR A 541 8.15 24.38 -1.12
C THR A 541 9.20 25.14 -1.93
N GLY A 542 9.08 25.10 -3.25
CA GLY A 542 9.82 25.98 -4.15
C GLY A 542 9.29 27.41 -4.24
N ASP A 543 8.16 27.72 -3.55
CA ASP A 543 7.60 29.07 -3.54
C ASP A 543 8.47 30.05 -2.75
N SER A 544 8.19 31.34 -2.96
CA SER A 544 8.83 32.44 -2.24
C SER A 544 8.60 32.33 -0.72
N GLU A 545 9.54 32.87 0.06
CA GLU A 545 9.49 32.96 1.52
C GLU A 545 8.14 33.52 2.03
N ARG A 546 7.62 34.56 1.34
CA ARG A 546 6.38 35.24 1.67
C ARG A 546 5.16 34.30 1.59
N THR A 547 5.02 33.61 0.47
CA THR A 547 3.92 32.64 0.23
C THR A 547 4.04 31.44 1.16
N ALA A 548 5.24 30.90 1.32
CA ALA A 548 5.49 29.74 2.20
C ALA A 548 5.09 30.04 3.64
N LYS A 549 5.45 31.23 4.16
CA LYS A 549 5.11 31.68 5.52
C LYS A 549 3.61 31.79 5.74
N ALA A 550 2.89 32.38 4.77
CA ALA A 550 1.43 32.55 4.85
C ALA A 550 0.73 31.18 4.91
N ILE A 551 1.12 30.24 4.05
CA ILE A 551 0.56 28.89 4.00
C ILE A 551 0.93 28.09 5.26
N ALA A 552 2.18 28.12 5.70
CA ALA A 552 2.65 27.42 6.90
C ALA A 552 1.84 27.83 8.15
N LYS A 553 1.58 29.13 8.30
CA LYS A 553 0.75 29.67 9.37
C LYS A 553 -0.70 29.19 9.28
N ARG A 554 -1.27 29.14 8.06
CA ARG A 554 -2.65 28.68 7.82
C ARG A 554 -2.83 27.20 8.10
N VAL A 555 -1.86 26.37 7.70
CA VAL A 555 -1.91 24.91 7.87
C VAL A 555 -1.52 24.51 9.30
N GLY A 556 -0.67 25.27 9.97
CA GLY A 556 -0.24 25.03 11.36
C GLY A 556 0.91 24.05 11.48
N VAL A 557 1.85 24.08 10.55
CA VAL A 557 3.12 23.31 10.63
C VAL A 557 4.11 23.96 11.62
N ASP A 558 5.10 23.22 12.10
CA ASP A 558 6.08 23.70 13.08
C ASP A 558 7.22 24.49 12.42
N GLU A 559 7.65 24.02 11.25
CA GLU A 559 8.73 24.63 10.47
C GLU A 559 8.33 24.65 8.99
N TYR A 560 8.86 25.61 8.25
CA TYR A 560 8.74 25.65 6.79
C TYR A 560 10.07 26.06 6.16
N TYR A 561 10.26 25.61 4.93
CA TYR A 561 11.42 25.97 4.09
C TYR A 561 10.89 26.40 2.72
N ALA A 562 11.29 27.60 2.32
CA ALA A 562 10.91 28.22 1.04
C ALA A 562 12.05 28.12 0.03
N GLU A 563 11.76 28.28 -1.25
CA GLU A 563 12.75 28.29 -2.36
C GLU A 563 13.65 27.04 -2.38
N VAL A 564 13.07 25.87 -1.98
CA VAL A 564 13.81 24.62 -1.78
C VAL A 564 13.89 23.85 -3.09
N LEU A 565 15.09 23.42 -3.46
CA LEU A 565 15.32 22.49 -4.57
C LEU A 565 15.10 21.02 -4.14
N PRO A 566 14.91 20.09 -5.09
CA PRO A 566 14.72 18.66 -4.77
C PRO A 566 15.88 18.06 -3.95
N GLU A 567 17.12 18.47 -4.20
CA GLU A 567 18.32 18.04 -3.49
C GLU A 567 18.31 18.50 -2.03
N ASP A 568 17.87 19.74 -1.76
CA ASP A 568 17.81 20.32 -0.41
C ASP A 568 16.81 19.54 0.47
N LYS A 569 15.70 19.04 -0.12
CA LYS A 569 14.72 18.20 0.57
C LYS A 569 15.35 16.89 1.03
N ALA A 570 16.17 16.26 0.17
CA ALA A 570 16.87 15.02 0.49
C ALA A 570 17.90 15.25 1.60
N GLU A 571 18.70 16.32 1.50
CA GLU A 571 19.70 16.70 2.51
C GLU A 571 19.05 16.97 3.87
N PHE A 572 17.88 17.62 3.90
CA PHE A 572 17.10 17.80 5.12
C PHE A 572 16.74 16.47 5.76
N CYS A 573 16.17 15.51 4.98
CA CYS A 573 15.82 14.21 5.47
C CYS A 573 17.04 13.48 6.06
N GLU A 574 18.18 13.51 5.39
CA GLU A 574 19.40 12.88 5.87
C GLU A 574 19.93 13.54 7.16
N ARG A 575 19.87 14.85 7.26
CA ARG A 575 20.28 15.60 8.45
C ARG A 575 19.40 15.27 9.66
N GLU A 576 18.07 15.21 9.50
CA GLU A 576 17.15 14.82 10.58
C GLU A 576 17.39 13.37 11.01
N LYS A 577 17.65 12.46 10.06
CA LYS A 577 18.02 11.07 10.37
C LYS A 577 19.34 10.97 11.13
N ALA A 578 20.35 11.75 10.74
CA ALA A 578 21.64 11.81 11.43
C ALA A 578 21.49 12.36 12.87
N ALA A 579 20.51 13.23 13.10
CA ALA A 579 20.12 13.69 14.44
C ALA A 579 19.33 12.66 15.26
N GLY A 580 19.11 11.46 14.72
CA GLY A 580 18.41 10.35 15.41
C GLY A 580 16.90 10.38 15.29
N ARG A 581 16.33 11.24 14.46
CA ARG A 581 14.89 11.32 14.21
C ARG A 581 14.44 10.27 13.22
N LYS A 582 13.16 9.90 13.29
CA LYS A 582 12.49 9.04 12.33
C LYS A 582 11.60 9.87 11.42
N VAL A 583 12.02 10.00 10.16
CA VAL A 583 11.44 10.93 9.18
C VAL A 583 10.52 10.22 8.20
N ILE A 584 9.30 10.74 8.04
CA ILE A 584 8.42 10.45 6.91
C ILE A 584 8.53 11.63 5.94
N MET A 585 8.80 11.36 4.66
CA MET A 585 8.69 12.34 3.58
C MET A 585 7.45 12.06 2.75
N ILE A 586 6.65 13.10 2.49
CA ILE A 586 5.45 13.02 1.65
C ILE A 586 5.60 13.96 0.46
N GLY A 587 5.38 13.43 -0.74
CA GLY A 587 5.46 14.18 -1.98
C GLY A 587 4.60 13.58 -3.10
N ASP A 588 4.64 14.19 -4.28
CA ASP A 588 3.92 13.72 -5.48
C ASP A 588 4.67 12.60 -6.22
N GLY A 589 5.92 12.37 -5.89
CA GLY A 589 6.77 11.26 -6.35
C GLY A 589 7.64 11.55 -7.57
N ILE A 590 7.35 12.54 -8.38
CA ILE A 590 8.16 12.84 -9.58
C ILE A 590 9.36 13.70 -9.20
N ASN A 591 9.10 14.86 -8.60
CA ASN A 591 10.14 15.82 -8.21
C ASN A 591 10.79 15.49 -6.87
N ASP A 592 10.09 14.71 -6.01
CA ASP A 592 10.53 14.42 -4.64
C ASP A 592 11.24 13.07 -4.49
N SER A 593 11.52 12.37 -5.60
CA SER A 593 12.15 11.04 -5.60
C SER A 593 13.42 10.94 -4.75
N PRO A 594 14.37 11.90 -4.80
CA PRO A 594 15.54 11.86 -3.94
C PRO A 594 15.20 11.97 -2.45
N ALA A 595 14.25 12.84 -2.10
CA ALA A 595 13.83 13.07 -0.72
C ALA A 595 13.03 11.88 -0.16
N LEU A 596 12.14 11.28 -0.98
CA LEU A 596 11.39 10.07 -0.63
C LEU A 596 12.34 8.92 -0.30
N SER A 597 13.40 8.73 -1.10
CA SER A 597 14.42 7.71 -0.88
C SER A 597 15.33 8.01 0.31
N ALA A 598 15.60 9.27 0.60
CA ALA A 598 16.46 9.71 1.70
C ALA A 598 15.78 9.55 3.07
N ALA A 599 14.45 9.60 3.17
CA ALA A 599 13.69 9.46 4.40
C ALA A 599 13.76 8.05 5.01
N ASN A 600 13.21 7.83 6.22
CA ASN A 600 12.99 6.49 6.77
C ASN A 600 11.80 5.80 6.07
N VAL A 601 10.82 6.60 5.65
CA VAL A 601 9.69 6.18 4.82
C VAL A 601 9.35 7.28 3.84
N GLY A 602 9.38 6.95 2.56
CA GLY A 602 8.85 7.80 1.48
C GLY A 602 7.40 7.45 1.19
N ILE A 603 6.50 8.42 1.29
CA ILE A 603 5.08 8.26 0.98
C ILE A 603 4.73 9.12 -0.23
N ALA A 604 4.25 8.50 -1.29
CA ALA A 604 3.73 9.23 -2.45
C ALA A 604 2.22 9.37 -2.38
N ILE A 605 1.74 10.59 -2.64
CA ILE A 605 0.31 10.87 -2.86
C ILE A 605 0.10 10.94 -4.37
N SER A 606 -0.66 10.01 -4.94
CA SER A 606 -0.76 9.88 -6.39
C SER A 606 -2.16 9.56 -6.87
N ASP A 607 -2.69 10.42 -7.75
CA ASP A 607 -3.89 10.17 -8.57
C ASP A 607 -3.60 9.32 -9.82
N GLY A 608 -2.44 8.65 -9.91
CA GLY A 608 -2.14 7.81 -11.07
C GLY A 608 -0.73 7.90 -11.62
N ALA A 609 0.15 8.75 -11.08
CA ALA A 609 1.56 8.70 -11.46
C ALA A 609 2.18 7.41 -10.93
N GLU A 610 2.32 6.43 -11.81
CA GLU A 610 2.83 5.10 -11.45
C GLU A 610 4.33 5.15 -11.09
N ILE A 611 5.07 6.18 -11.55
CA ILE A 611 6.44 6.47 -11.12
C ILE A 611 6.52 6.66 -9.60
N ALA A 612 5.56 7.41 -9.03
CA ALA A 612 5.49 7.61 -7.59
C ALA A 612 5.32 6.30 -6.82
N ARG A 613 4.54 5.35 -7.39
CA ARG A 613 4.35 4.02 -6.80
C ARG A 613 5.60 3.17 -6.83
N GLU A 614 6.47 3.35 -7.83
CA GLU A 614 7.68 2.55 -7.97
C GLU A 614 8.78 3.02 -7.02
N ILE A 615 8.89 4.30 -6.78
CA ILE A 615 9.94 4.90 -5.94
C ILE A 615 9.57 4.91 -4.46
N ALA A 616 8.33 5.26 -4.13
CA ALA A 616 7.89 5.39 -2.74
C ALA A 616 7.74 4.02 -2.05
N ASP A 617 7.99 3.99 -0.76
CA ASP A 617 7.80 2.81 0.11
C ASP A 617 6.32 2.54 0.38
N ILE A 618 5.53 3.61 0.43
CA ILE A 618 4.08 3.59 0.63
C ILE A 618 3.44 4.55 -0.37
N THR A 619 2.33 4.14 -0.96
CA THR A 619 1.51 5.00 -1.82
C THR A 619 0.13 5.17 -1.24
N VAL A 620 -0.34 6.40 -1.21
CA VAL A 620 -1.66 6.79 -0.72
C VAL A 620 -2.47 7.34 -1.89
N GLY A 621 -3.74 6.93 -2.03
CA GLY A 621 -4.63 7.49 -3.04
C GLY A 621 -4.84 9.00 -2.83
N ALA A 622 -4.81 9.77 -3.93
CA ALA A 622 -4.77 11.24 -3.85
C ALA A 622 -6.10 11.91 -3.49
N ASP A 623 -7.17 11.14 -3.35
CA ASP A 623 -8.51 11.70 -3.13
C ASP A 623 -8.64 12.41 -1.77
N ASN A 624 -7.88 11.95 -0.74
CA ASN A 624 -8.02 12.48 0.62
C ASN A 624 -6.78 12.27 1.49
N LEU A 625 -6.23 13.37 2.03
CA LEU A 625 -5.10 13.31 2.97
C LEU A 625 -5.41 12.59 4.30
N LYS A 626 -6.68 12.39 4.66
CA LYS A 626 -7.07 11.69 5.90
C LYS A 626 -6.55 10.25 5.95
N GLU A 627 -6.24 9.67 4.80
CA GLU A 627 -5.65 8.34 4.70
C GLU A 627 -4.25 8.26 5.33
N LEU A 628 -3.51 9.37 5.41
CA LEU A 628 -2.25 9.45 6.18
C LEU A 628 -2.47 9.24 7.67
N VAL A 629 -3.55 9.79 8.20
CA VAL A 629 -3.94 9.58 9.61
C VAL A 629 -4.34 8.13 9.83
N THR A 630 -5.08 7.55 8.88
CA THR A 630 -5.47 6.14 8.88
C THR A 630 -4.24 5.24 8.85
N LEU A 631 -3.28 5.50 7.97
CA LEU A 631 -2.00 4.80 7.90
C LEU A 631 -1.24 4.84 9.25
N LYS A 632 -1.11 6.02 9.85
CA LYS A 632 -0.46 6.17 11.17
C LYS A 632 -1.18 5.38 12.26
N LYS A 633 -2.51 5.38 12.26
CA LYS A 633 -3.33 4.60 13.22
C LYS A 633 -3.15 3.10 13.02
N ILE A 634 -3.19 2.60 11.78
CA ILE A 634 -2.95 1.19 11.44
C ILE A 634 -1.55 0.79 11.91
N SER A 635 -0.53 1.59 11.61
CA SER A 635 0.86 1.33 12.01
C SER A 635 1.03 1.28 13.53
N ASN A 636 0.47 2.24 14.25
CA ASN A 636 0.46 2.24 15.72
C ASN A 636 -0.30 1.03 16.29
N GLY A 637 -1.43 0.66 15.68
CA GLY A 637 -2.22 -0.52 16.03
C GLY A 637 -1.44 -1.82 15.83
N LEU A 638 -0.69 -1.93 14.73
CA LEU A 638 0.18 -3.08 14.45
C LEU A 638 1.22 -3.27 15.57
N ILE A 639 1.95 -2.22 15.94
CA ILE A 639 2.96 -2.30 16.99
C ILE A 639 2.35 -2.71 18.33
N LYS A 640 1.19 -2.15 18.67
CA LYS A 640 0.45 -2.54 19.90
C LYS A 640 0.03 -4.01 19.85
N ARG A 641 -0.47 -4.49 18.72
CA ARG A 641 -0.86 -5.91 18.54
C ARG A 641 0.33 -6.83 18.66
N ILE A 642 1.45 -6.53 18.00
CA ILE A 642 2.69 -7.29 18.09
C ILE A 642 3.15 -7.39 19.55
N SER A 643 3.21 -6.27 20.26
CA SER A 643 3.59 -6.22 21.67
C SER A 643 2.62 -7.03 22.56
N HIS A 644 1.32 -6.90 22.34
CA HIS A 644 0.30 -7.65 23.08
C HIS A 644 0.40 -9.16 22.82
N ASN A 645 0.56 -9.57 21.56
CA ASN A 645 0.74 -10.96 21.18
C ASN A 645 1.97 -11.55 21.89
N TYR A 646 3.11 -10.82 21.85
CA TYR A 646 4.34 -11.22 22.53
C TYR A 646 4.12 -11.49 24.01
N HIS A 647 3.57 -10.53 24.75
CA HIS A 647 3.32 -10.68 26.19
C HIS A 647 2.31 -11.80 26.50
N SER A 648 1.28 -11.95 25.66
CA SER A 648 0.28 -13.02 25.82
C SER A 648 0.89 -14.41 25.62
N ILE A 649 1.73 -14.56 24.57
CA ILE A 649 2.41 -15.84 24.27
C ILE A 649 3.37 -16.19 25.42
N VAL A 650 4.21 -15.24 25.82
CA VAL A 650 5.19 -15.47 26.89
C VAL A 650 4.49 -15.79 28.21
N GLY A 651 3.50 -15.01 28.61
CA GLY A 651 2.77 -15.22 29.87
C GLY A 651 2.00 -16.53 29.92
N PHE A 652 1.26 -16.84 28.84
CA PHE A 652 0.49 -18.08 28.76
C PHE A 652 1.40 -19.34 28.78
N ASN A 653 2.44 -19.33 27.98
CA ASN A 653 3.39 -20.45 27.89
C ASN A 653 4.16 -20.64 29.21
N ALA A 654 4.59 -19.56 29.86
CA ALA A 654 5.21 -19.65 31.19
C ALA A 654 4.25 -20.27 32.22
N GLY A 655 2.96 -19.90 32.17
CA GLY A 655 1.91 -20.51 33.01
C GLY A 655 1.77 -22.01 32.76
N LEU A 656 1.72 -22.43 31.48
CA LEU A 656 1.63 -23.86 31.12
C LEU A 656 2.85 -24.64 31.64
N ILE A 657 4.04 -24.10 31.48
CA ILE A 657 5.28 -24.73 32.00
C ILE A 657 5.19 -24.87 33.51
N ALA A 658 4.81 -23.82 34.25
CA ALA A 658 4.70 -23.86 35.70
C ALA A 658 3.70 -24.93 36.17
N LEU A 659 2.51 -25.00 35.56
CA LEU A 659 1.47 -26.02 35.86
C LEU A 659 1.94 -27.43 35.55
N GLY A 660 2.66 -27.60 34.43
CA GLY A 660 3.23 -28.90 34.04
C GLY A 660 4.35 -29.39 34.99
N VAL A 661 5.27 -28.51 35.38
CA VAL A 661 6.34 -28.81 36.34
C VAL A 661 5.76 -29.09 37.74
N ALA A 662 4.72 -28.36 38.15
CA ALA A 662 3.96 -28.66 39.37
C ALA A 662 3.26 -30.05 39.31
N GLY A 663 3.05 -30.60 38.11
CA GLY A 663 2.33 -31.86 37.89
C GLY A 663 0.81 -31.74 37.93
N ILE A 664 0.29 -30.52 37.77
CA ILE A 664 -1.16 -30.24 37.75
C ILE A 664 -1.75 -30.64 36.40
N ILE A 665 -1.01 -30.41 35.29
CA ILE A 665 -1.44 -30.77 33.95
C ILE A 665 -0.46 -31.75 33.31
N MET A 666 -0.96 -32.62 32.44
CA MET A 666 -0.12 -33.57 31.68
C MET A 666 0.58 -32.89 30.49
N PRO A 667 1.74 -33.38 30.03
CA PRO A 667 2.45 -32.85 28.87
C PRO A 667 1.58 -32.74 27.61
N THR A 668 0.74 -33.75 27.34
CA THR A 668 -0.19 -33.77 26.21
C THR A 668 -1.28 -32.69 26.32
N THR A 669 -1.80 -32.43 27.54
CA THR A 669 -2.74 -31.35 27.79
C THR A 669 -2.06 -30.00 27.62
N SER A 670 -0.83 -29.86 28.09
CA SER A 670 -0.03 -28.65 27.91
C SER A 670 0.18 -28.34 26.42
N ALA A 671 0.57 -29.34 25.61
CA ALA A 671 0.72 -29.21 24.18
C ALA A 671 -0.61 -28.86 23.45
N LEU A 672 -1.73 -29.45 23.86
CA LEU A 672 -3.05 -29.13 23.30
C LEU A 672 -3.43 -27.66 23.59
N LEU A 673 -3.26 -27.21 24.82
CA LEU A 673 -3.56 -25.83 25.22
C LEU A 673 -2.64 -24.83 24.52
N HIS A 674 -1.36 -25.18 24.38
CA HIS A 674 -0.38 -24.40 23.62
C HIS A 674 -0.81 -24.22 22.16
N ASN A 675 -1.11 -25.30 21.44
CA ASN A 675 -1.55 -25.26 20.04
C ASN A 675 -2.88 -24.48 19.89
N THR A 676 -3.80 -24.66 20.84
CA THR A 676 -5.06 -23.91 20.85
C THR A 676 -4.82 -22.40 21.02
N SER A 677 -3.92 -22.02 21.93
CA SER A 677 -3.57 -20.60 22.14
C SER A 677 -2.89 -20.01 20.92
N THR A 678 -2.00 -20.74 20.27
CA THR A 678 -1.32 -20.34 19.02
C THR A 678 -2.34 -20.08 17.91
N LEU A 679 -3.32 -20.96 17.74
CA LEU A 679 -4.39 -20.78 16.76
C LEU A 679 -5.25 -19.55 17.09
N ILE A 680 -5.65 -19.37 18.35
CA ILE A 680 -6.47 -18.21 18.78
C ILE A 680 -5.71 -16.90 18.53
N ILE A 681 -4.42 -16.85 18.87
CA ILE A 681 -3.59 -15.67 18.66
C ILE A 681 -3.40 -15.42 17.15
N GLY A 682 -3.20 -16.46 16.35
CA GLY A 682 -3.13 -16.37 14.89
C GLY A 682 -4.41 -15.80 14.28
N LEU A 683 -5.57 -16.34 14.67
CA LEU A 683 -6.87 -15.85 14.21
C LEU A 683 -7.14 -14.39 14.63
N ARG A 684 -6.76 -14.03 15.87
CA ARG A 684 -6.84 -12.63 16.33
C ARG A 684 -5.92 -11.71 15.53
N SER A 685 -4.75 -12.18 15.14
CA SER A 685 -3.79 -11.45 14.32
C SER A 685 -4.30 -11.14 12.91
N MET A 686 -5.27 -11.89 12.42
CA MET A 686 -5.94 -11.65 11.13
C MET A 686 -7.04 -10.58 11.18
N GLN A 687 -7.46 -10.16 12.37
CA GLN A 687 -8.52 -9.15 12.52
C GLN A 687 -7.99 -7.75 12.17
N ASN A 688 -8.89 -6.85 11.80
CA ASN A 688 -8.55 -5.46 11.56
C ASN A 688 -7.98 -4.78 12.82
N LEU A 689 -7.18 -3.75 12.62
CA LEU A 689 -6.47 -2.99 13.67
C LEU A 689 -7.26 -1.76 14.10
N LEU A 690 -8.02 -1.19 13.17
CA LEU A 690 -8.94 -0.09 13.45
C LEU A 690 -10.24 -0.69 13.97
N ASP A 691 -10.73 -0.18 15.08
CA ASP A 691 -12.08 -0.47 15.54
C ASP A 691 -13.07 0.16 14.56
N GLU A 692 -14.08 -0.61 14.12
CA GLU A 692 -15.18 -0.16 13.25
C GLU A 692 -16.07 0.89 13.94
#